data_9dadbd1122f05127dea37dc3e29cf08f
#
_entry.id   9dadbd1122f05127dea37dc3e29cf08f
#
_cell.length_a   1.000
_cell.length_b   1.000
_cell.length_c   1.000
_cell.angle_alpha   90.00
_cell.angle_beta   90.00
_cell.angle_gamma   90.00
#
_symmetry.space_group_name_H-M   'P 1'
#
loop_
_entity.id
_entity.type
_entity.pdbx_description
1 polymer ?
#
loop_
_entity_poly.entity_id
_entity_poly.type
_entity_poly.pdbx_seq_one_letter_code
_entity_poly.pdbx_strand_id
1 'polypeptide(L)'
;MGRKNIIFQNFGLVWCAVLVCLAVGSSYGQPQQAFIHVTDQMKHEPVAFANVCFEGIKHGSPKYGLTTIEGMIPNDVKDISKITVSYMGYTTYHDTIHPGQSLEILLQPAVFNMKEIVVTGQYSPETIDRSIYPINVISNRMIDMKAATNMAELLKEQSGLQVSQNGVLGTSLTIQGLSGQNVKFLQDGIPLIGRMNGNFDLNQINLHNVDHIEIIEGPMSVIYGSNAIAGVVNIITRENRSSVLSVSANAYYESVGVFDTYVSVSANKNKHGFYLGGGRDFFQGYSYLDTSRIESFKPRRQYFFDGHYSYTGEVMKLKFSGDYFNELLLDKGALQPVYYETAFDSYFTTVRYTGRVDAAFNLPRNQYINLVAAYSSYNRRKLTYFKDLTTLQQNLVETGSVNDTTGIQSIIARGTFANNNAEKKFNYQAGFDVNDETGTGKRILGERQEIGDYAGFISVKWDPVRSLSFQPGVRVIYNTKYRAPLVYALSAKWSIVDNLNLRLSYSRGFRTPDVKELYLSFVDIIHNVHGNPDLKAEKSHNINLNLTWNNDHGRSSWEMHTNGFYNYIENVIILAQVKGLEYQYVNLVKYKTTGFQLGTSWSFYPSLKIQAGMAETGIAAAANETEPTGAFVFATDFTLSGSYHFIKPDLTFALFYKYTGKSPQFQLNEDNISSGYIDPYNTLDITLSKGFWKQKIRLSTGVKNLFDTRTIPATGVSSGAHTSSSNSTNIDWGRTFFLRLSLTFNKYK
;
A
#
# COMPACT_ATOMS: atom_id res chain seq x y z
N MET A 1 41.99 -68.94 10.53
CA MET A 1 41.57 -70.29 9.96
C MET A 1 40.74 -69.93 8.75
N GLY A 2 41.13 -70.20 7.58
CA GLY A 2 41.83 -71.13 6.77
C GLY A 2 41.21 -70.96 5.39
N ARG A 3 41.94 -70.52 4.42
CA ARG A 3 42.51 -71.22 3.25
C ARG A 3 41.46 -72.05 2.49
N LYS A 4 41.28 -71.78 1.17
CA LYS A 4 42.08 -72.22 0.02
C LYS A 4 41.43 -71.67 -1.26
N ASN A 5 42.15 -70.98 -2.15
CA ASN A 5 42.98 -71.48 -3.27
C ASN A 5 42.18 -72.30 -4.31
N ILE A 6 42.22 -71.90 -5.54
CA ILE A 6 43.14 -71.84 -6.65
C ILE A 6 42.61 -72.65 -7.84
N ILE A 7 42.79 -72.11 -9.08
CA ILE A 7 43.03 -72.72 -10.40
C ILE A 7 41.76 -73.23 -11.15
N PHE A 8 41.44 -72.53 -12.25
CA PHE A 8 41.68 -73.13 -13.60
C PHE A 8 41.78 -72.03 -14.65
N GLN A 9 42.94 -71.94 -15.21
CA GLN A 9 43.36 -71.21 -16.40
C GLN A 9 42.88 -71.89 -17.68
N ASN A 10 42.71 -71.06 -18.72
CA ASN A 10 42.88 -71.41 -20.13
C ASN A 10 41.98 -72.47 -20.78
N PHE A 11 40.88 -72.04 -21.36
CA PHE A 11 40.39 -72.54 -22.65
C PHE A 11 39.32 -71.54 -23.17
N GLY A 12 39.73 -70.54 -23.90
CA GLY A 12 38.76 -69.54 -24.35
C GLY A 12 39.29 -68.55 -25.45
N LEU A 13 40.46 -68.83 -26.00
CA LEU A 13 41.09 -67.83 -26.91
C LEU A 13 41.06 -68.20 -28.41
N VAL A 14 40.32 -69.24 -28.80
CA VAL A 14 40.23 -69.67 -30.21
C VAL A 14 38.82 -69.49 -30.81
N TRP A 15 37.80 -69.26 -30.03
CA TRP A 15 36.44 -69.01 -30.56
C TRP A 15 36.03 -67.59 -30.70
N CYS A 16 36.77 -66.62 -30.24
CA CYS A 16 36.51 -65.19 -30.45
C CYS A 16 36.95 -64.59 -31.78
N ALA A 17 37.84 -65.27 -32.52
CA ALA A 17 38.33 -64.79 -33.79
C ALA A 17 37.47 -65.11 -35.02
N VAL A 18 36.53 -66.09 -34.91
CA VAL A 18 35.63 -66.47 -36.02
C VAL A 18 34.25 -65.78 -35.98
N LEU A 19 33.87 -65.19 -34.84
CA LEU A 19 32.62 -64.43 -34.71
C LEU A 19 32.74 -62.93 -35.00
N VAL A 20 33.96 -62.42 -35.19
CA VAL A 20 34.20 -61.01 -35.55
C VAL A 20 34.21 -60.78 -37.07
N CYS A 21 34.30 -61.83 -37.90
CA CYS A 21 34.32 -61.70 -39.36
C CYS A 21 32.97 -61.93 -40.06
N LEU A 22 31.88 -62.20 -39.34
CA LEU A 22 30.54 -62.37 -39.93
C LEU A 22 29.52 -61.27 -39.51
N ALA A 23 29.92 -60.23 -38.83
CA ALA A 23 29.08 -59.06 -38.49
C ALA A 23 29.45 -57.79 -39.28
N VAL A 24 29.95 -57.91 -40.50
CA VAL A 24 29.91 -56.81 -41.48
C VAL A 24 28.69 -57.02 -42.34
N GLY A 25 27.55 -57.07 -41.70
CA GLY A 25 26.24 -56.90 -42.31
C GLY A 25 25.87 -55.44 -42.27
N SER A 26 25.73 -54.85 -43.43
CA SER A 26 25.17 -53.57 -43.77
C SER A 26 24.34 -52.94 -42.65
N SER A 27 24.94 -52.05 -41.83
CA SER A 27 24.17 -51.08 -41.08
C SER A 27 23.56 -50.11 -42.09
N TYR A 28 22.38 -50.42 -42.59
CA TYR A 28 21.49 -49.41 -43.10
C TYR A 28 21.28 -48.44 -41.93
N GLY A 29 21.97 -47.29 -41.91
CA GLY A 29 21.75 -46.24 -40.98
C GLY A 29 20.28 -45.83 -41.09
N GLN A 30 19.50 -46.14 -40.10
CA GLN A 30 18.19 -45.50 -39.95
C GLN A 30 18.44 -43.99 -40.02
N PRO A 31 17.72 -43.23 -40.81
CA PRO A 31 17.87 -41.81 -40.82
C PRO A 31 17.66 -41.30 -39.40
N GLN A 32 18.74 -40.74 -38.84
CA GLN A 32 18.68 -40.20 -37.48
C GLN A 32 17.63 -39.12 -37.48
N GLN A 33 16.52 -39.36 -36.80
CA GLN A 33 15.41 -38.43 -36.75
C GLN A 33 15.92 -37.14 -36.11
N ALA A 34 15.84 -36.04 -36.83
CA ALA A 34 16.26 -34.72 -36.34
C ALA A 34 15.27 -34.20 -35.31
N PHE A 35 15.78 -33.67 -34.22
CA PHE A 35 14.97 -33.10 -33.13
C PHE A 35 15.31 -31.64 -32.91
N ILE A 36 14.29 -30.91 -32.51
CA ILE A 36 14.40 -29.55 -31.98
C ILE A 36 14.33 -29.68 -30.46
N HIS A 37 15.36 -29.19 -29.78
CA HIS A 37 15.45 -29.19 -28.33
C HIS A 37 15.28 -27.75 -27.83
N VAL A 38 14.27 -27.55 -26.98
CA VAL A 38 13.91 -26.25 -26.42
C VAL A 38 14.28 -26.21 -24.95
N THR A 39 15.19 -25.32 -24.57
CA THR A 39 15.70 -25.18 -23.21
C THR A 39 15.58 -23.74 -22.71
N ASP A 40 15.50 -23.55 -21.41
CA ASP A 40 15.55 -22.24 -20.76
C ASP A 40 16.98 -21.66 -20.86
N GLN A 41 17.13 -20.47 -21.39
CA GLN A 41 18.43 -19.84 -21.58
C GLN A 41 19.21 -19.60 -20.28
N MET A 42 18.54 -19.48 -19.14
CA MET A 42 19.17 -19.16 -17.85
C MET A 42 19.45 -20.40 -17.00
N LYS A 43 18.49 -21.32 -16.97
CA LYS A 43 18.54 -22.52 -16.12
C LYS A 43 19.14 -23.72 -16.87
N HIS A 44 19.15 -23.65 -18.20
CA HIS A 44 19.50 -24.78 -19.09
C HIS A 44 18.62 -26.03 -18.81
N GLU A 45 17.40 -25.81 -18.29
CA GLU A 45 16.41 -26.84 -18.09
C GLU A 45 15.53 -26.98 -19.34
N PRO A 46 15.07 -28.20 -19.71
CA PRO A 46 14.16 -28.39 -20.84
C PRO A 46 12.82 -27.66 -20.60
N VAL A 47 12.31 -26.99 -21.65
CA VAL A 47 11.00 -26.35 -21.61
C VAL A 47 9.96 -27.33 -22.14
N ALA A 48 9.26 -27.98 -21.20
CA ALA A 48 8.21 -28.94 -21.51
C ALA A 48 6.96 -28.24 -22.03
N PHE A 49 6.30 -28.84 -23.03
CA PHE A 49 5.02 -28.40 -23.60
C PHE A 49 5.06 -26.98 -24.21
N ALA A 50 6.22 -26.54 -24.71
CA ALA A 50 6.30 -25.32 -25.51
C ALA A 50 5.55 -25.52 -26.86
N ASN A 51 4.79 -24.51 -27.25
CA ASN A 51 4.11 -24.51 -28.55
C ASN A 51 5.14 -24.26 -29.67
N VAL A 52 5.18 -25.16 -30.64
CA VAL A 52 6.02 -25.05 -31.83
C VAL A 52 5.12 -25.01 -33.07
N CYS A 53 5.26 -23.95 -33.86
CA CYS A 53 4.56 -23.77 -35.11
C CYS A 53 5.57 -23.79 -36.28
N PHE A 54 5.32 -24.64 -37.27
CA PHE A 54 6.06 -24.71 -38.53
C PHE A 54 5.18 -24.12 -39.66
N GLU A 55 5.65 -23.09 -40.32
CA GLU A 55 4.97 -22.44 -41.44
C GLU A 55 5.83 -22.54 -42.70
N GLY A 56 5.34 -23.30 -43.68
CA GLY A 56 6.05 -23.47 -44.95
C GLY A 56 6.17 -22.16 -45.73
N ILE A 57 7.37 -21.85 -46.26
CA ILE A 57 7.65 -20.57 -46.98
C ILE A 57 6.91 -20.50 -48.33
N LYS A 58 6.58 -21.64 -48.98
CA LYS A 58 6.02 -21.65 -50.36
C LYS A 58 4.57 -21.94 -50.48
N HIS A 59 3.88 -22.60 -49.62
CA HIS A 59 2.43 -22.83 -49.45
C HIS A 59 2.22 -24.03 -48.55
N GLY A 60 1.49 -23.88 -47.45
CA GLY A 60 1.09 -24.93 -46.56
C GLY A 60 0.37 -24.39 -45.33
N SER A 61 -0.62 -25.13 -44.84
CA SER A 61 -1.24 -24.81 -43.59
C SER A 61 -0.20 -24.95 -42.46
N PRO A 62 -0.16 -24.03 -41.47
CA PRO A 62 0.76 -24.12 -40.33
C PRO A 62 0.57 -25.44 -39.56
N LYS A 63 1.67 -26.13 -39.24
CA LYS A 63 1.67 -27.36 -38.47
C LYS A 63 2.05 -26.97 -37.01
N TYR A 64 1.24 -27.38 -36.06
CA TYR A 64 1.46 -27.11 -34.62
C TYR A 64 1.84 -28.38 -33.89
N GLY A 65 2.74 -28.25 -32.91
CA GLY A 65 3.13 -29.34 -32.00
C GLY A 65 3.54 -28.79 -30.63
N LEU A 66 3.71 -29.69 -29.68
CA LEU A 66 4.20 -29.39 -28.34
C LEU A 66 5.51 -30.14 -28.09
N THR A 67 6.43 -29.52 -27.37
CA THR A 67 7.62 -30.24 -26.89
C THR A 67 7.25 -31.28 -25.85
N THR A 68 8.06 -32.36 -25.77
CA THR A 68 7.94 -33.39 -24.72
C THR A 68 8.34 -32.83 -23.34
N ILE A 69 8.28 -33.68 -22.29
CA ILE A 69 8.78 -33.32 -20.94
C ILE A 69 10.28 -32.98 -20.96
N GLU A 70 11.04 -33.61 -21.88
CA GLU A 70 12.46 -33.34 -22.10
C GLU A 70 12.71 -32.14 -23.03
N GLY A 71 11.67 -31.36 -23.37
CA GLY A 71 11.78 -30.17 -24.22
C GLY A 71 12.02 -30.47 -25.70
N MET A 72 11.76 -31.69 -26.16
CA MET A 72 12.06 -32.13 -27.52
C MET A 72 10.82 -32.24 -28.41
N ILE A 73 10.98 -31.90 -29.70
CA ILE A 73 9.99 -32.17 -30.75
C ILE A 73 10.69 -32.61 -32.04
N PRO A 74 10.17 -33.63 -32.73
CA PRO A 74 10.77 -34.08 -34.00
C PRO A 74 10.65 -33.00 -35.09
N ASN A 75 11.72 -32.89 -35.89
CA ASN A 75 11.69 -32.04 -37.09
C ASN A 75 11.19 -32.84 -38.30
N ASP A 76 9.88 -32.77 -38.52
CA ASP A 76 9.19 -33.49 -39.62
C ASP A 76 8.89 -32.55 -40.80
N VAL A 77 9.58 -31.42 -40.92
CA VAL A 77 9.36 -30.49 -42.05
C VAL A 77 9.90 -31.09 -43.36
N LYS A 78 9.14 -30.98 -44.43
CA LYS A 78 9.52 -31.47 -45.78
C LYS A 78 10.21 -30.43 -46.63
N ASP A 79 9.96 -29.15 -46.32
CA ASP A 79 10.51 -27.97 -47.02
C ASP A 79 11.00 -26.96 -46.00
N ILE A 80 11.80 -25.99 -46.46
CA ILE A 80 12.27 -24.88 -45.60
C ILE A 80 11.03 -24.19 -45.03
N SER A 81 10.99 -24.13 -43.68
CA SER A 81 9.83 -23.60 -42.97
C SER A 81 10.28 -22.55 -41.93
N LYS A 82 9.45 -21.56 -41.67
CA LYS A 82 9.59 -20.71 -40.50
C LYS A 82 9.19 -21.50 -39.27
N ILE A 83 10.03 -21.49 -38.26
CA ILE A 83 9.72 -22.02 -36.95
C ILE A 83 9.41 -20.89 -35.98
N THR A 84 8.29 -21.02 -35.27
CA THR A 84 7.93 -20.12 -34.16
C THR A 84 7.74 -20.98 -32.92
N VAL A 85 8.55 -20.69 -31.87
CA VAL A 85 8.43 -21.36 -30.58
C VAL A 85 7.96 -20.38 -29.53
N SER A 86 6.86 -20.69 -28.87
CA SER A 86 6.26 -19.85 -27.83
C SER A 86 5.91 -20.69 -26.59
N TYR A 87 6.18 -20.11 -25.41
CA TYR A 87 5.80 -20.68 -24.13
C TYR A 87 5.49 -19.56 -23.16
N MET A 88 4.51 -19.78 -22.28
CA MET A 88 4.13 -18.77 -21.29
C MET A 88 5.32 -18.41 -20.39
N GLY A 89 5.66 -17.12 -20.29
CA GLY A 89 6.80 -16.65 -19.53
C GLY A 89 8.11 -16.57 -20.32
N TYR A 90 8.07 -16.75 -21.65
CA TYR A 90 9.23 -16.63 -22.52
C TYR A 90 8.96 -15.74 -23.73
N THR A 91 10.03 -15.10 -24.23
CA THR A 91 9.98 -14.37 -25.51
C THR A 91 9.78 -15.38 -26.63
N THR A 92 8.83 -15.10 -27.53
CA THR A 92 8.59 -15.96 -28.69
C THR A 92 9.85 -15.97 -29.58
N TYR A 93 10.33 -17.18 -29.87
CA TYR A 93 11.48 -17.40 -30.76
C TYR A 93 11.01 -17.57 -32.18
N HIS A 94 11.70 -16.94 -33.14
CA HIS A 94 11.45 -17.07 -34.55
C HIS A 94 12.76 -17.35 -35.30
N ASP A 95 12.72 -18.36 -36.20
CA ASP A 95 13.85 -18.70 -37.06
C ASP A 95 13.35 -19.43 -38.31
N THR A 96 14.28 -19.86 -39.15
CA THR A 96 14.03 -20.72 -40.29
C THR A 96 14.68 -22.08 -40.06
N ILE A 97 13.93 -23.17 -40.33
CA ILE A 97 14.40 -24.54 -40.17
C ILE A 97 14.37 -25.28 -41.48
N HIS A 98 15.43 -26.13 -41.69
CA HIS A 98 15.57 -26.97 -42.87
C HIS A 98 15.15 -28.43 -42.59
N PRO A 99 14.69 -29.18 -43.60
CA PRO A 99 14.41 -30.60 -43.45
C PRO A 99 15.62 -31.35 -42.88
N GLY A 100 15.37 -32.21 -41.87
CA GLY A 100 16.43 -33.00 -41.25
C GLY A 100 17.46 -32.22 -40.39
N GLN A 101 17.23 -30.94 -40.13
CA GLN A 101 18.06 -30.13 -39.24
C GLN A 101 17.71 -30.36 -37.79
N SER A 102 18.68 -30.71 -36.93
CA SER A 102 18.55 -30.61 -35.48
C SER A 102 18.88 -29.19 -35.02
N LEU A 103 18.05 -28.65 -34.12
CA LEU A 103 18.17 -27.26 -33.67
C LEU A 103 18.00 -27.21 -32.14
N GLU A 104 18.94 -26.54 -31.46
CA GLU A 104 18.81 -26.20 -30.06
C GLU A 104 18.31 -24.76 -29.93
N ILE A 105 17.17 -24.60 -29.27
CA ILE A 105 16.51 -23.31 -29.07
C ILE A 105 16.57 -22.92 -27.61
N LEU A 106 17.30 -21.85 -27.33
CA LEU A 106 17.38 -21.24 -26.01
C LEU A 106 16.25 -20.21 -25.87
N LEU A 107 15.14 -20.59 -25.24
CA LEU A 107 14.08 -19.63 -24.97
C LEU A 107 14.50 -18.64 -23.89
N GLN A 108 14.43 -17.37 -24.24
CA GLN A 108 14.72 -16.29 -23.33
C GLN A 108 13.50 -16.04 -22.45
N PRO A 109 13.62 -16.15 -21.09
CA PRO A 109 12.53 -15.73 -20.21
C PRO A 109 12.07 -14.32 -20.54
N ALA A 110 10.81 -14.18 -20.88
CA ALA A 110 10.22 -12.86 -21.11
C ALA A 110 9.92 -12.21 -19.78
N VAL A 111 10.25 -10.94 -19.68
CA VAL A 111 9.71 -10.10 -18.62
C VAL A 111 8.26 -9.80 -18.99
N PHE A 112 7.33 -10.69 -18.66
CA PHE A 112 5.98 -10.25 -18.49
C PHE A 112 5.95 -9.48 -17.17
N ASN A 113 6.18 -8.17 -17.23
CA ASN A 113 5.66 -7.28 -16.21
C ASN A 113 4.15 -7.44 -16.26
N MET A 114 3.60 -8.37 -15.47
CA MET A 114 2.15 -8.43 -15.27
C MET A 114 1.81 -7.10 -14.63
N LYS A 115 1.24 -6.20 -15.46
CA LYS A 115 0.84 -4.88 -15.02
C LYS A 115 -0.15 -5.04 -13.88
N GLU A 116 0.09 -4.35 -12.78
CA GLU A 116 -0.72 -4.45 -11.59
C GLU A 116 -2.18 -4.09 -11.92
N ILE A 117 -3.10 -4.88 -11.38
CA ILE A 117 -4.54 -4.63 -11.50
C ILE A 117 -4.93 -3.71 -10.35
N VAL A 118 -5.61 -2.63 -10.65
CA VAL A 118 -6.08 -1.63 -9.71
C VAL A 118 -7.60 -1.60 -9.68
N VAL A 119 -8.16 -1.26 -8.51
CA VAL A 119 -9.61 -1.20 -8.29
C VAL A 119 -10.07 0.19 -7.84
N THR A 120 -9.18 0.98 -7.24
CA THR A 120 -9.53 2.31 -6.72
C THR A 120 -9.87 3.28 -7.84
N GLY A 121 -11.06 3.87 -7.79
CA GLY A 121 -11.51 4.83 -8.80
C GLY A 121 -11.91 4.23 -10.14
N GLN A 122 -11.92 2.91 -10.28
CA GLN A 122 -12.23 2.22 -11.53
C GLN A 122 -13.71 1.79 -11.58
N TYR A 123 -14.25 1.64 -12.80
CA TYR A 123 -15.60 1.09 -13.05
C TYR A 123 -15.65 -0.42 -12.85
N SER A 124 -14.55 -1.09 -13.16
CA SER A 124 -14.25 -2.49 -12.89
C SER A 124 -12.72 -2.62 -12.71
N PRO A 125 -12.20 -3.72 -12.14
CA PRO A 125 -10.75 -3.93 -12.05
C PRO A 125 -10.08 -3.75 -13.42
N GLU A 126 -9.07 -2.88 -13.50
CA GLU A 126 -8.31 -2.57 -14.72
C GLU A 126 -6.82 -2.62 -14.48
N THR A 127 -6.02 -2.76 -15.54
CA THR A 127 -4.57 -2.59 -15.45
C THR A 127 -4.21 -1.11 -15.24
N ILE A 128 -3.16 -0.85 -14.47
CA ILE A 128 -2.71 0.51 -14.12
C ILE A 128 -2.54 1.43 -15.35
N ASP A 129 -2.10 0.89 -16.50
CA ASP A 129 -1.93 1.68 -17.71
C ASP A 129 -3.24 2.15 -18.33
N ARG A 130 -4.33 1.39 -18.17
CA ARG A 130 -5.65 1.75 -18.68
C ARG A 130 -6.37 2.74 -17.80
N SER A 131 -5.99 2.81 -16.54
CA SER A 131 -6.57 3.78 -15.59
C SER A 131 -6.43 5.21 -16.12
N ILE A 132 -7.50 5.99 -16.00
CA ILE A 132 -7.47 7.42 -16.27
C ILE A 132 -6.81 8.22 -15.13
N TYR A 133 -6.82 7.65 -13.91
CA TYR A 133 -6.15 8.22 -12.75
C TYR A 133 -4.72 7.69 -12.65
N PRO A 134 -3.73 8.53 -12.26
CA PRO A 134 -2.41 8.05 -11.87
C PRO A 134 -2.54 7.35 -10.51
N ILE A 135 -2.20 6.07 -10.46
CA ILE A 135 -2.26 5.25 -9.24
C ILE A 135 -0.86 4.77 -8.94
N ASN A 136 -0.39 5.04 -7.73
CA ASN A 136 0.85 4.47 -7.21
C ASN A 136 0.50 3.21 -6.40
N VAL A 137 1.11 2.08 -6.73
CA VAL A 137 0.84 0.79 -6.10
C VAL A 137 2.05 0.34 -5.29
N ILE A 138 1.86 0.13 -3.99
CA ILE A 138 2.85 -0.50 -3.12
C ILE A 138 2.50 -1.98 -3.02
N SER A 139 3.25 -2.82 -3.71
CA SER A 139 2.99 -4.26 -3.78
C SER A 139 3.37 -4.97 -2.48
N ASN A 140 2.79 -6.15 -2.25
CA ASN A 140 3.15 -7.03 -1.14
C ASN A 140 4.65 -7.38 -1.11
N ARG A 141 5.26 -7.54 -2.30
CA ARG A 141 6.71 -7.78 -2.42
C ARG A 141 7.53 -6.65 -1.80
N MET A 142 7.11 -5.39 -1.99
CA MET A 142 7.77 -4.22 -1.40
C MET A 142 7.61 -4.21 0.13
N ILE A 143 6.39 -4.53 0.62
CA ILE A 143 6.11 -4.66 2.07
C ILE A 143 7.01 -5.73 2.70
N ASP A 144 7.15 -6.88 2.06
CA ASP A 144 7.99 -7.97 2.54
C ASP A 144 9.48 -7.65 2.50
N MET A 145 9.97 -6.99 1.42
CA MET A 145 11.38 -6.60 1.30
C MET A 145 11.76 -5.55 2.35
N LYS A 146 10.84 -4.64 2.68
CA LYS A 146 11.07 -3.64 3.70
C LYS A 146 10.92 -4.19 5.13
N ALA A 147 10.33 -5.36 5.30
CA ALA A 147 9.96 -5.96 6.58
C ALA A 147 9.13 -5.01 7.46
N ALA A 148 8.32 -4.13 6.86
CA ALA A 148 7.45 -3.21 7.57
C ALA A 148 6.35 -3.97 8.33
N THR A 149 6.06 -3.57 9.56
CA THR A 149 5.02 -4.18 10.41
C THR A 149 3.71 -3.39 10.36
N ASN A 150 3.78 -2.10 10.10
CA ASN A 150 2.62 -1.19 10.07
C ASN A 150 2.70 -0.17 8.93
N MET A 151 1.59 0.52 8.70
CA MET A 151 1.44 1.49 7.62
C MET A 151 2.35 2.71 7.77
N ALA A 152 2.60 3.21 9.00
CA ALA A 152 3.46 4.36 9.24
C ALA A 152 4.88 4.09 8.75
N GLU A 153 5.40 2.92 9.09
CA GLU A 153 6.73 2.46 8.70
C GLU A 153 6.86 2.27 7.18
N LEU A 154 5.81 1.75 6.53
CA LEU A 154 5.80 1.55 5.09
C LEU A 154 5.79 2.88 4.31
N LEU A 155 4.96 3.84 4.73
CA LEU A 155 4.77 5.10 4.01
C LEU A 155 5.86 6.14 4.29
N LYS A 156 6.58 6.02 5.42
CA LYS A 156 7.65 6.96 5.84
C LYS A 156 8.70 7.20 4.75
N GLU A 157 9.02 6.19 3.95
CA GLU A 157 10.07 6.25 2.93
C GLU A 157 9.56 6.36 1.49
N GLN A 158 8.27 6.63 1.31
CA GLN A 158 7.73 6.89 -0.03
C GLN A 158 8.03 8.34 -0.46
N SER A 159 8.32 8.53 -1.75
CA SER A 159 8.55 9.87 -2.33
C SER A 159 7.27 10.70 -2.29
N GLY A 160 7.38 11.98 -1.92
CA GLY A 160 6.24 12.91 -1.86
C GLY A 160 5.28 12.67 -0.71
N LEU A 161 5.54 11.66 0.14
CA LEU A 161 4.77 11.38 1.36
C LEU A 161 5.58 11.75 2.60
N GLN A 162 4.95 12.43 3.55
CA GLN A 162 5.57 12.76 4.83
C GLN A 162 4.73 12.17 5.96
N VAL A 163 5.37 11.41 6.84
CA VAL A 163 4.74 10.83 8.04
C VAL A 163 5.30 11.52 9.26
N SER A 164 4.44 12.16 10.06
CA SER A 164 4.83 12.79 11.33
C SER A 164 4.30 12.01 12.52
N GLN A 165 5.08 11.97 13.60
CA GLN A 165 4.71 11.36 14.88
C GLN A 165 4.09 12.41 15.79
N ASN A 166 3.01 12.06 16.47
CA ASN A 166 2.32 12.96 17.42
C ASN A 166 1.95 12.22 18.71
N GLY A 167 2.95 11.69 19.40
CA GLY A 167 2.81 11.09 20.73
C GLY A 167 1.58 10.19 20.88
N VAL A 168 0.68 10.57 21.80
CA VAL A 168 -0.57 9.83 22.09
C VAL A 168 -1.68 10.05 21.06
N LEU A 169 -1.54 11.02 20.16
CA LEU A 169 -2.53 11.32 19.12
C LEU A 169 -2.29 10.52 17.83
N GLY A 170 -1.20 9.75 17.78
CA GLY A 170 -0.87 8.88 16.66
C GLY A 170 0.04 9.51 15.61
N THR A 171 -0.12 9.09 14.37
CA THR A 171 0.67 9.55 13.23
C THR A 171 -0.20 10.29 12.22
N SER A 172 0.37 11.22 11.49
CA SER A 172 -0.32 11.84 10.36
C SER A 172 0.43 11.64 9.05
N LEU A 173 -0.31 11.50 7.96
CA LEU A 173 0.21 11.44 6.60
C LEU A 173 -0.07 12.76 5.89
N THR A 174 0.96 13.32 5.26
CA THR A 174 0.86 14.47 4.37
C THR A 174 1.08 14.04 2.92
N ILE A 175 0.16 14.39 2.03
CA ILE A 175 0.22 14.18 0.58
C ILE A 175 0.06 15.54 -0.08
N GLN A 176 0.94 15.91 -1.00
CA GLN A 176 0.90 17.20 -1.72
C GLN A 176 0.79 18.41 -0.77
N GLY A 177 1.43 18.37 0.40
CA GLY A 177 1.38 19.43 1.41
C GLY A 177 0.08 19.51 2.22
N LEU A 178 -0.83 18.55 2.08
CA LEU A 178 -2.11 18.46 2.79
C LEU A 178 -2.13 17.24 3.71
N SER A 179 -2.48 17.44 4.97
CA SER A 179 -2.47 16.41 6.01
C SER A 179 -3.83 16.22 6.67
N GLY A 180 -3.87 15.33 7.65
CA GLY A 180 -5.01 15.11 8.51
C GLY A 180 -6.22 14.59 7.75
N GLN A 181 -7.34 15.29 7.89
CA GLN A 181 -8.61 14.89 7.28
C GLN A 181 -8.68 15.06 5.76
N ASN A 182 -7.67 15.68 5.14
CA ASN A 182 -7.60 15.85 3.69
C ASN A 182 -7.18 14.56 2.95
N VAL A 183 -6.60 13.58 3.67
CA VAL A 183 -6.25 12.26 3.15
C VAL A 183 -7.28 11.23 3.58
N LYS A 184 -7.91 10.53 2.66
CA LYS A 184 -8.88 9.48 2.94
C LYS A 184 -8.23 8.12 2.97
N PHE A 185 -8.33 7.42 4.10
CA PHE A 185 -7.90 6.03 4.24
C PHE A 185 -9.09 5.09 4.04
N LEU A 186 -8.90 4.11 3.18
CA LEU A 186 -9.89 3.08 2.88
C LEU A 186 -9.29 1.69 3.12
N GLN A 187 -10.13 0.74 3.48
CA GLN A 187 -9.82 -0.69 3.40
C GLN A 187 -10.84 -1.35 2.48
N ASP A 188 -10.35 -1.90 1.37
CA ASP A 188 -11.21 -2.43 0.28
C ASP A 188 -12.33 -1.43 -0.15
N GLY A 189 -12.05 -0.12 -0.18
CA GLY A 189 -13.00 0.93 -0.56
C GLY A 189 -13.92 1.47 0.54
N ILE A 190 -13.86 0.94 1.78
CA ILE A 190 -14.61 1.45 2.94
C ILE A 190 -13.72 2.38 3.79
N PRO A 191 -14.19 3.57 4.16
CA PRO A 191 -13.47 4.48 5.03
C PRO A 191 -13.11 3.87 6.38
N LEU A 192 -11.85 4.01 6.78
CA LEU A 192 -11.41 3.71 8.14
C LEU A 192 -11.85 4.84 9.08
N ILE A 193 -12.39 4.47 10.25
CA ILE A 193 -12.80 5.39 11.31
C ILE A 193 -11.82 5.40 12.48
N GLY A 194 -11.90 6.44 13.34
CA GLY A 194 -11.08 6.54 14.55
C GLY A 194 -9.98 7.61 14.45
N ARG A 195 -10.26 8.71 13.79
CA ARG A 195 -9.37 9.87 13.78
C ARG A 195 -9.34 10.56 15.13
N MET A 196 -8.15 10.96 15.54
CA MET A 196 -7.92 11.79 16.73
C MET A 196 -7.30 13.11 16.29
N ASN A 197 -7.98 14.22 16.56
CA ASN A 197 -7.58 15.58 16.10
C ASN A 197 -7.27 15.62 14.61
N GLY A 198 -8.14 15.01 13.79
CA GLY A 198 -7.98 14.93 12.34
C GLY A 198 -7.00 13.85 11.84
N ASN A 199 -6.13 13.31 12.70
CA ASN A 199 -5.12 12.34 12.32
C ASN A 199 -5.61 10.89 12.52
N PHE A 200 -5.18 10.01 11.62
CA PHE A 200 -5.36 8.56 11.77
C PHE A 200 -4.05 7.94 12.21
N ASP A 201 -4.05 7.19 13.31
CA ASP A 201 -2.82 6.53 13.76
C ASP A 201 -2.45 5.36 12.83
N LEU A 202 -1.49 5.60 11.94
CA LEU A 202 -1.02 4.62 10.96
C LEU A 202 -0.30 3.43 11.61
N ASN A 203 0.12 3.53 12.87
CA ASN A 203 0.67 2.41 13.63
C ASN A 203 -0.42 1.39 14.02
N GLN A 204 -1.71 1.76 13.94
CA GLN A 204 -2.84 0.87 14.19
C GLN A 204 -3.28 0.08 12.96
N ILE A 205 -2.61 0.26 11.82
CA ILE A 205 -2.88 -0.47 10.57
C ILE A 205 -1.77 -1.48 10.34
N ASN A 206 -2.03 -2.77 10.61
CA ASN A 206 -1.10 -3.85 10.32
C ASN A 206 -1.07 -4.16 8.82
N LEU A 207 0.03 -4.79 8.36
CA LEU A 207 0.25 -5.12 6.95
C LEU A 207 0.13 -6.62 6.64
N HIS A 208 -0.26 -7.45 7.61
CA HIS A 208 -0.24 -8.91 7.46
C HIS A 208 -1.22 -9.45 6.42
N ASN A 209 -2.43 -8.89 6.39
CA ASN A 209 -3.49 -9.27 5.43
C ASN A 209 -3.57 -8.31 4.24
N VAL A 210 -2.48 -7.60 3.91
CA VAL A 210 -2.46 -6.66 2.79
C VAL A 210 -1.90 -7.34 1.55
N ASP A 211 -2.64 -7.27 0.45
CA ASP A 211 -2.19 -7.69 -0.88
C ASP A 211 -1.35 -6.59 -1.52
N HIS A 212 -1.91 -5.40 -1.60
CA HIS A 212 -1.22 -4.18 -2.06
C HIS A 212 -1.93 -2.94 -1.53
N ILE A 213 -1.30 -1.78 -1.68
CA ILE A 213 -1.87 -0.49 -1.31
C ILE A 213 -1.91 0.38 -2.56
N GLU A 214 -3.07 0.92 -2.85
CA GLU A 214 -3.29 1.85 -3.96
C GLU A 214 -3.35 3.29 -3.43
N ILE A 215 -2.48 4.16 -3.93
CA ILE A 215 -2.43 5.56 -3.57
C ILE A 215 -2.79 6.38 -4.81
N ILE A 216 -3.87 7.14 -4.73
CA ILE A 216 -4.23 8.13 -5.74
C ILE A 216 -3.97 9.49 -5.14
N GLU A 217 -3.04 10.21 -5.72
CA GLU A 217 -2.74 11.60 -5.35
C GLU A 217 -3.66 12.55 -6.11
N GLY A 218 -4.19 13.53 -5.40
CA GLY A 218 -5.17 14.46 -5.94
C GLY A 218 -6.62 14.07 -5.61
N PRO A 219 -7.56 14.95 -5.90
CA PRO A 219 -8.91 14.86 -5.33
C PRO A 219 -9.75 13.78 -6.00
N MET A 220 -10.31 12.93 -5.16
CA MET A 220 -11.21 11.83 -5.52
C MET A 220 -12.63 12.03 -4.97
N SER A 221 -13.00 13.29 -4.69
CA SER A 221 -14.26 13.60 -4.00
C SER A 221 -15.52 13.25 -4.78
N VAL A 222 -15.49 13.16 -6.12
CA VAL A 222 -16.62 12.69 -6.92
C VAL A 222 -16.97 11.25 -6.58
N ILE A 223 -15.93 10.37 -6.49
CA ILE A 223 -16.14 8.93 -6.27
C ILE A 223 -16.25 8.62 -4.77
N TYR A 224 -15.34 9.17 -3.94
CA TYR A 224 -15.22 8.80 -2.53
C TYR A 224 -15.81 9.81 -1.54
N GLY A 225 -16.39 10.91 -2.03
CA GLY A 225 -17.04 11.92 -1.19
C GLY A 225 -16.06 12.84 -0.46
N SER A 226 -16.42 13.23 0.75
CA SER A 226 -15.63 14.14 1.59
C SER A 226 -14.29 13.56 2.01
N ASN A 227 -13.37 14.44 2.44
CA ASN A 227 -12.07 14.08 3.02
C ASN A 227 -11.09 13.40 2.04
N ALA A 228 -11.26 13.63 0.73
CA ALA A 228 -10.41 13.11 -0.34
C ALA A 228 -9.84 14.24 -1.21
N ILE A 229 -9.41 15.35 -0.58
CA ILE A 229 -8.84 16.53 -1.26
C ILE A 229 -7.40 16.24 -1.69
N ALA A 230 -6.57 15.74 -0.78
CA ALA A 230 -5.16 15.41 -1.05
C ALA A 230 -5.02 14.10 -1.81
N GLY A 231 -5.96 13.18 -1.59
CA GLY A 231 -5.95 11.86 -2.21
C GLY A 231 -6.59 10.77 -1.36
N VAL A 232 -6.42 9.56 -1.85
CA VAL A 232 -6.96 8.34 -1.26
C VAL A 232 -5.85 7.32 -1.10
N VAL A 233 -5.76 6.70 0.06
CA VAL A 233 -4.93 5.53 0.35
C VAL A 233 -5.86 4.35 0.59
N ASN A 234 -5.92 3.41 -0.34
CA ASN A 234 -6.80 2.25 -0.26
C ASN A 234 -5.98 0.98 -0.02
N ILE A 235 -6.25 0.31 1.09
CA ILE A 235 -5.61 -0.93 1.49
C ILE A 235 -6.42 -2.07 0.92
N ILE A 236 -5.84 -2.86 0.03
CA ILE A 236 -6.49 -4.02 -0.58
C ILE A 236 -6.09 -5.27 0.19
N THR A 237 -7.10 -5.98 0.73
CA THR A 237 -6.87 -7.20 1.49
C THR A 237 -6.66 -8.41 0.60
N ARG A 238 -5.89 -9.39 1.10
CA ARG A 238 -5.58 -10.61 0.34
C ARG A 238 -6.81 -11.47 0.10
N GLU A 239 -6.94 -11.94 -1.14
CA GLU A 239 -7.86 -13.00 -1.52
C GLU A 239 -7.05 -14.17 -2.10
N ASN A 240 -6.71 -15.15 -1.26
CA ASN A 240 -6.02 -16.36 -1.74
C ASN A 240 -7.01 -17.31 -2.41
N ARG A 241 -6.99 -17.37 -3.73
CA ARG A 241 -7.85 -18.26 -4.53
C ARG A 241 -7.09 -19.38 -5.23
N SER A 242 -5.77 -19.33 -5.23
CA SER A 242 -4.92 -20.27 -5.98
C SER A 242 -4.70 -21.60 -5.27
N SER A 243 -4.75 -21.62 -3.93
CA SER A 243 -4.53 -22.83 -3.12
C SER A 243 -5.82 -23.34 -2.48
N VAL A 244 -5.94 -24.65 -2.35
CA VAL A 244 -7.04 -25.30 -1.61
C VAL A 244 -6.94 -25.00 -0.12
N LEU A 245 -5.73 -25.02 0.41
CA LEU A 245 -5.41 -24.67 1.79
C LEU A 245 -4.09 -23.91 1.82
N SER A 246 -4.07 -22.77 2.53
CA SER A 246 -2.85 -22.03 2.81
C SER A 246 -2.80 -21.73 4.31
N VAL A 247 -1.65 -21.97 4.91
CA VAL A 247 -1.36 -21.61 6.31
C VAL A 247 -0.11 -20.75 6.30
N SER A 248 -0.16 -19.57 6.92
CA SER A 248 1.01 -18.73 7.08
C SER A 248 1.18 -18.29 8.52
N ALA A 249 2.44 -18.17 8.94
CA ALA A 249 2.82 -17.64 10.25
C ALA A 249 4.02 -16.69 10.09
N ASN A 250 3.98 -15.58 10.79
CA ASN A 250 5.04 -14.58 10.83
C ASN A 250 5.42 -14.30 12.27
N ALA A 251 6.72 -14.16 12.52
CA ALA A 251 7.26 -13.66 13.77
C ALA A 251 8.34 -12.64 13.45
N TYR A 252 8.28 -11.49 14.09
CA TYR A 252 9.20 -10.37 13.92
C TYR A 252 9.67 -9.87 15.28
N TYR A 253 10.96 -9.57 15.36
CA TYR A 253 11.59 -8.94 16.51
C TYR A 253 12.51 -7.82 16.07
N GLU A 254 12.49 -6.70 16.78
CA GLU A 254 13.40 -5.58 16.58
C GLU A 254 14.06 -5.18 17.91
N SER A 255 15.33 -4.85 17.86
CA SER A 255 16.18 -4.65 19.03
C SER A 255 15.73 -3.53 19.99
N VAL A 256 14.88 -2.61 19.54
CA VAL A 256 14.23 -1.59 20.37
C VAL A 256 13.10 -2.15 21.25
N GLY A 257 12.77 -3.43 21.11
CA GLY A 257 11.70 -4.09 21.87
C GLY A 257 10.35 -4.11 21.16
N VAL A 258 10.34 -4.10 19.81
CA VAL A 258 9.17 -4.43 19.02
C VAL A 258 9.11 -5.94 18.84
N PHE A 259 7.95 -6.52 19.07
CA PHE A 259 7.67 -7.93 18.84
C PHE A 259 6.30 -8.10 18.19
N ASP A 260 6.29 -8.57 16.94
CA ASP A 260 5.07 -8.77 16.16
C ASP A 260 4.92 -10.25 15.75
N THR A 261 3.71 -10.78 15.87
CA THR A 261 3.37 -12.14 15.45
C THR A 261 2.01 -12.18 14.80
N TYR A 262 1.89 -12.98 13.74
CA TYR A 262 0.63 -13.15 13.02
C TYR A 262 0.51 -14.56 12.42
N VAL A 263 -0.66 -15.16 12.52
CA VAL A 263 -0.99 -16.46 11.93
C VAL A 263 -2.26 -16.32 11.11
N SER A 264 -2.29 -16.92 9.92
CA SER A 264 -3.50 -16.96 9.11
C SER A 264 -3.69 -18.31 8.42
N VAL A 265 -4.95 -18.62 8.15
CA VAL A 265 -5.40 -19.80 7.43
C VAL A 265 -6.39 -19.37 6.36
N SER A 266 -6.21 -19.84 5.13
CA SER A 266 -7.22 -19.72 4.09
C SER A 266 -7.53 -21.09 3.49
N ALA A 267 -8.81 -21.32 3.20
CA ALA A 267 -9.29 -22.56 2.60
C ALA A 267 -10.26 -22.27 1.45
N ASN A 268 -10.05 -22.89 0.30
CA ASN A 268 -10.89 -22.71 -0.87
C ASN A 268 -11.42 -24.06 -1.37
N LYS A 269 -12.73 -24.17 -1.52
CA LYS A 269 -13.39 -25.34 -2.08
C LYS A 269 -14.48 -24.92 -3.05
N ASN A 270 -14.33 -25.27 -4.31
CA ASN A 270 -15.26 -24.92 -5.38
C ASN A 270 -15.44 -23.37 -5.48
N LYS A 271 -16.66 -22.88 -5.22
CA LYS A 271 -17.04 -21.46 -5.28
C LYS A 271 -16.86 -20.74 -3.92
N HIS A 272 -16.45 -21.44 -2.87
CA HIS A 272 -16.38 -20.94 -1.50
C HIS A 272 -14.93 -20.71 -1.07
N GLY A 273 -14.66 -19.56 -0.46
CA GLY A 273 -13.39 -19.21 0.14
C GLY A 273 -13.58 -18.78 1.60
N PHE A 274 -12.66 -19.19 2.46
CA PHE A 274 -12.60 -18.80 3.87
C PHE A 274 -11.19 -18.30 4.18
N TYR A 275 -11.11 -17.25 4.96
CA TYR A 275 -9.88 -16.72 5.50
C TYR A 275 -10.09 -16.35 6.96
N LEU A 276 -9.10 -16.62 7.78
CA LEU A 276 -9.05 -16.26 9.18
C LEU A 276 -7.60 -15.92 9.53
N GLY A 277 -7.40 -14.78 10.18
CA GLY A 277 -6.11 -14.32 10.63
C GLY A 277 -6.16 -13.67 11.99
N GLY A 278 -5.05 -13.67 12.71
CA GLY A 278 -4.92 -12.99 13.98
C GLY A 278 -3.48 -12.88 14.44
N GLY A 279 -3.21 -11.84 15.19
CA GLY A 279 -1.87 -11.54 15.63
C GLY A 279 -1.78 -10.53 16.76
N ARG A 280 -0.56 -10.29 17.16
CA ARG A 280 -0.20 -9.36 18.22
C ARG A 280 1.03 -8.56 17.84
N ASP A 281 0.96 -7.23 18.02
CA ASP A 281 2.12 -6.33 18.03
C ASP A 281 2.34 -5.80 19.44
N PHE A 282 3.57 -5.84 19.89
CA PHE A 282 4.02 -5.36 21.18
C PHE A 282 5.23 -4.45 21.01
N PHE A 283 5.20 -3.29 21.65
CA PHE A 283 6.32 -2.38 21.76
C PHE A 283 6.50 -1.95 23.22
N GLN A 284 7.71 -2.10 23.75
CA GLN A 284 7.99 -1.81 25.16
C GLN A 284 8.11 -0.32 25.50
N GLY A 285 8.12 0.56 24.46
CA GLY A 285 8.41 1.97 24.61
C GLY A 285 9.90 2.30 24.48
N TYR A 286 10.20 3.56 24.21
CA TYR A 286 11.57 4.05 24.07
C TYR A 286 11.71 5.48 24.58
N SER A 287 12.78 5.74 25.32
CA SER A 287 13.23 7.06 25.76
C SER A 287 14.64 7.34 25.28
N TYR A 288 14.92 8.56 24.85
CA TYR A 288 16.29 9.00 24.52
C TYR A 288 17.19 9.14 25.74
N LEU A 289 16.59 9.32 26.92
CA LEU A 289 17.30 9.43 28.21
C LEU A 289 16.97 8.19 29.03
N ASP A 290 17.96 7.36 29.28
CA ASP A 290 17.82 6.12 30.07
C ASP A 290 17.27 6.35 31.49
N THR A 291 17.49 7.56 32.02
CA THR A 291 17.00 7.97 33.36
C THR A 291 15.59 8.56 33.32
N SER A 292 15.02 8.81 32.14
CA SER A 292 13.70 9.40 32.01
C SER A 292 12.61 8.35 32.12
N ARG A 293 11.66 8.57 33.02
CA ARG A 293 10.41 7.80 33.05
C ARG A 293 9.48 8.11 31.88
N ILE A 294 9.57 9.34 31.35
CA ILE A 294 8.77 9.78 30.20
C ILE A 294 9.38 9.19 28.94
N GLU A 295 8.60 8.40 28.23
CA GLU A 295 9.02 7.78 26.98
C GLU A 295 8.69 8.69 25.80
N SER A 296 9.66 8.86 24.90
CA SER A 296 9.47 9.61 23.64
C SER A 296 8.55 8.86 22.70
N PHE A 297 8.64 7.53 22.67
CA PHE A 297 7.74 6.63 21.98
C PHE A 297 7.06 5.72 23.00
N LYS A 298 5.74 5.78 23.04
CA LYS A 298 4.94 5.16 24.10
C LYS A 298 4.85 3.64 23.97
N PRO A 299 4.90 2.88 25.07
CA PRO A 299 4.65 1.45 25.08
C PRO A 299 3.23 1.14 24.57
N ARG A 300 3.11 0.10 23.75
CA ARG A 300 1.81 -0.33 23.23
C ARG A 300 1.72 -1.84 23.12
N ARG A 301 0.49 -2.36 23.26
CA ARG A 301 0.11 -3.74 22.99
C ARG A 301 -1.10 -3.71 22.08
N GLN A 302 -0.98 -4.36 20.92
CA GLN A 302 -2.04 -4.41 19.93
C GLN A 302 -2.38 -5.86 19.63
N TYR A 303 -3.67 -6.13 19.43
CA TYR A 303 -4.19 -7.41 18.99
C TYR A 303 -5.07 -7.19 17.77
N PHE A 304 -4.87 -8.02 16.77
CA PHE A 304 -5.58 -7.99 15.50
C PHE A 304 -6.28 -9.31 15.27
N PHE A 305 -7.48 -9.25 14.75
CA PHE A 305 -8.21 -10.40 14.28
C PHE A 305 -9.01 -10.00 13.04
N ASP A 306 -8.87 -10.75 11.95
CA ASP A 306 -9.55 -10.49 10.70
C ASP A 306 -9.98 -11.79 10.03
N GLY A 307 -11.11 -11.74 9.33
CA GLY A 307 -11.64 -12.89 8.65
C GLY A 307 -12.64 -12.55 7.58
N HIS A 308 -12.75 -13.42 6.60
CA HIS A 308 -13.80 -13.31 5.60
C HIS A 308 -14.27 -14.67 5.07
N TYR A 309 -15.52 -14.69 4.64
CA TYR A 309 -16.10 -15.71 3.81
C TYR A 309 -16.44 -15.12 2.45
N SER A 310 -16.10 -15.81 1.37
CA SER A 310 -16.42 -15.40 0.01
C SER A 310 -17.11 -16.51 -0.78
N TYR A 311 -18.11 -16.12 -1.56
CA TYR A 311 -18.74 -16.95 -2.58
C TYR A 311 -18.49 -16.32 -3.95
N THR A 312 -17.94 -17.09 -4.90
CA THR A 312 -17.66 -16.64 -6.26
C THR A 312 -18.40 -17.51 -7.26
N GLY A 313 -19.58 -17.05 -7.66
CA GLY A 313 -20.34 -17.62 -8.77
C GLY A 313 -19.96 -17.00 -10.11
N GLU A 314 -20.63 -17.38 -11.18
CA GLU A 314 -20.42 -16.81 -12.52
C GLU A 314 -20.99 -15.40 -12.64
N VAL A 315 -22.18 -15.18 -12.09
CA VAL A 315 -22.91 -13.91 -12.14
C VAL A 315 -22.70 -13.09 -10.88
N MET A 316 -22.55 -13.73 -9.73
CA MET A 316 -22.56 -13.07 -8.42
C MET A 316 -21.33 -13.45 -7.59
N LYS A 317 -20.74 -12.44 -6.95
CA LYS A 317 -19.73 -12.59 -5.90
C LYS A 317 -20.29 -11.98 -4.62
N LEU A 318 -20.15 -12.69 -3.50
CA LEU A 318 -20.49 -12.21 -2.16
C LEU A 318 -19.27 -12.35 -1.26
N LYS A 319 -18.98 -11.34 -0.45
CA LYS A 319 -17.93 -11.38 0.58
C LYS A 319 -18.49 -10.82 1.88
N PHE A 320 -18.41 -11.59 2.95
CA PHE A 320 -18.67 -11.14 4.32
C PHE A 320 -17.32 -11.07 5.01
N SER A 321 -16.96 -9.91 5.54
CA SER A 321 -15.70 -9.71 6.23
C SER A 321 -15.91 -9.02 7.59
N GLY A 322 -14.98 -9.31 8.51
CA GLY A 322 -14.93 -8.71 9.83
C GLY A 322 -13.52 -8.50 10.30
N ASP A 323 -13.28 -7.34 10.89
CA ASP A 323 -12.01 -6.92 11.45
C ASP A 323 -12.20 -6.50 12.91
N TYR A 324 -11.28 -6.90 13.78
CA TYR A 324 -11.22 -6.49 15.17
C TYR A 324 -9.81 -6.01 15.51
N PHE A 325 -9.73 -4.89 16.20
CA PHE A 325 -8.50 -4.30 16.69
C PHE A 325 -8.66 -3.88 18.15
N ASN A 326 -7.67 -4.21 18.98
CA ASN A 326 -7.56 -3.74 20.36
C ASN A 326 -6.16 -3.23 20.64
N GLU A 327 -6.05 -2.07 21.27
CA GLU A 327 -4.79 -1.48 21.68
C GLU A 327 -4.84 -1.01 23.12
N LEU A 328 -3.76 -1.25 23.84
CA LEU A 328 -3.44 -0.57 25.08
C LEU A 328 -2.15 0.21 24.89
N LEU A 329 -2.23 1.56 24.97
CA LEU A 329 -1.09 2.47 24.95
C LEU A 329 -0.94 3.09 26.34
N LEU A 330 0.29 3.09 26.84
CA LEU A 330 0.64 3.62 28.16
C LEU A 330 1.44 4.92 28.02
N ASP A 331 0.96 5.99 28.61
CA ASP A 331 1.66 7.25 28.73
C ASP A 331 2.09 7.47 30.19
N LYS A 332 3.37 7.20 30.47
CA LYS A 332 3.95 7.36 31.82
C LYS A 332 4.24 8.83 32.06
N GLY A 333 3.66 9.38 33.10
CA GLY A 333 3.87 10.77 33.51
C GLY A 333 5.19 11.02 34.21
N ALA A 334 5.54 12.29 34.35
CA ALA A 334 6.71 12.72 35.11
C ALA A 334 6.57 12.37 36.62
N LEU A 335 7.71 12.19 37.26
CA LEU A 335 7.77 12.08 38.73
C LEU A 335 7.26 13.37 39.37
N GLN A 336 6.42 13.22 40.38
CA GLN A 336 5.83 14.36 41.07
C GLN A 336 6.79 14.84 42.18
N PRO A 337 7.05 16.15 42.28
CA PRO A 337 7.75 16.72 43.43
C PRO A 337 6.84 16.55 44.70
N VAL A 338 7.34 16.48 45.90
CA VAL A 338 8.67 16.82 46.46
C VAL A 338 9.62 15.60 46.50
N TYR A 339 9.08 14.37 46.68
CA TYR A 339 9.87 13.17 46.92
C TYR A 339 10.19 12.39 45.62
N TYR A 340 9.53 12.68 44.51
CA TYR A 340 9.71 11.98 43.23
C TYR A 340 9.41 10.47 43.28
N GLU A 341 8.53 10.06 44.17
CA GLU A 341 8.12 8.67 44.40
C GLU A 341 6.77 8.35 43.74
N THR A 342 6.08 9.34 43.23
CA THR A 342 4.76 9.21 42.65
C THR A 342 4.68 9.76 41.23
N ALA A 343 3.68 9.31 40.44
CA ALA A 343 3.45 9.79 39.09
C ALA A 343 1.99 9.61 38.68
N PHE A 344 1.56 10.35 37.65
CA PHE A 344 0.29 10.13 36.98
C PHE A 344 0.50 9.38 35.67
N ASP A 345 -0.03 8.15 35.57
CA ASP A 345 0.04 7.32 34.37
C ASP A 345 -1.30 7.30 33.65
N SER A 346 -1.30 7.58 32.35
CA SER A 346 -2.49 7.51 31.50
C SER A 346 -2.50 6.26 30.64
N TYR A 347 -3.58 5.50 30.71
CA TYR A 347 -3.81 4.29 29.93
C TYR A 347 -4.86 4.59 28.88
N PHE A 348 -4.49 4.45 27.61
CA PHE A 348 -5.40 4.61 26.47
C PHE A 348 -5.76 3.24 25.92
N THR A 349 -7.02 2.83 26.11
CA THR A 349 -7.53 1.60 25.53
C THR A 349 -8.35 1.93 24.29
N THR A 350 -7.97 1.39 23.14
CA THR A 350 -8.66 1.56 21.87
C THR A 350 -9.26 0.23 21.43
N VAL A 351 -10.53 0.21 21.07
CA VAL A 351 -11.20 -0.93 20.42
C VAL A 351 -11.83 -0.45 19.14
N ARG A 352 -11.54 -1.14 18.04
CA ARG A 352 -12.17 -0.90 16.74
C ARG A 352 -12.64 -2.23 16.15
N TYR A 353 -13.84 -2.26 15.60
CA TYR A 353 -14.32 -3.38 14.81
C TYR A 353 -15.14 -2.89 13.63
N THR A 354 -15.06 -3.66 12.54
CA THR A 354 -15.79 -3.40 11.30
C THR A 354 -16.41 -4.69 10.82
N GLY A 355 -17.69 -4.68 10.55
CA GLY A 355 -18.40 -5.73 9.84
C GLY A 355 -18.83 -5.24 8.46
N ARG A 356 -18.67 -6.04 7.42
CA ARG A 356 -18.88 -5.62 6.04
C ARG A 356 -19.46 -6.71 5.17
N VAL A 357 -20.31 -6.33 4.24
CA VAL A 357 -20.88 -7.17 3.18
C VAL A 357 -20.64 -6.51 1.84
N ASP A 358 -20.01 -7.24 0.92
CA ASP A 358 -19.83 -6.86 -0.47
C ASP A 358 -20.60 -7.81 -1.37
N ALA A 359 -21.36 -7.26 -2.31
CA ALA A 359 -22.04 -8.01 -3.35
C ALA A 359 -21.73 -7.40 -4.72
N ALA A 360 -21.13 -8.19 -5.60
CA ALA A 360 -20.84 -7.79 -6.96
C ALA A 360 -21.57 -8.69 -7.94
N PHE A 361 -22.24 -8.10 -8.90
CA PHE A 361 -23.00 -8.80 -9.96
C PHE A 361 -22.42 -8.45 -11.32
N ASN A 362 -22.03 -9.48 -12.08
CA ASN A 362 -21.64 -9.37 -13.47
C ASN A 362 -22.89 -9.61 -14.33
N LEU A 363 -23.35 -8.57 -14.99
CA LEU A 363 -24.54 -8.61 -15.85
C LEU A 363 -24.11 -8.75 -17.32
N PRO A 364 -25.03 -9.17 -18.22
CA PRO A 364 -24.77 -9.19 -19.65
C PRO A 364 -24.33 -7.82 -20.18
N ARG A 365 -23.64 -7.79 -21.32
CA ARG A 365 -23.17 -6.58 -22.01
C ARG A 365 -22.13 -5.77 -21.24
N ASN A 366 -21.30 -6.43 -20.40
CA ASN A 366 -20.25 -5.81 -19.56
C ASN A 366 -20.81 -4.74 -18.59
N GLN A 367 -21.93 -5.04 -17.98
CA GLN A 367 -22.52 -4.24 -16.92
C GLN A 367 -22.19 -4.84 -15.55
N TYR A 368 -22.04 -3.99 -14.55
CA TYR A 368 -21.64 -4.37 -13.20
C TYR A 368 -22.50 -3.65 -12.17
N ILE A 369 -22.95 -4.38 -11.16
CA ILE A 369 -23.53 -3.79 -9.96
C ILE A 369 -22.63 -4.17 -8.79
N ASN A 370 -22.17 -3.17 -8.05
CA ASN A 370 -21.44 -3.38 -6.80
C ASN A 370 -22.21 -2.72 -5.67
N LEU A 371 -22.50 -3.50 -4.64
CA LEU A 371 -23.16 -3.06 -3.41
C LEU A 371 -22.24 -3.34 -2.25
N VAL A 372 -22.07 -2.37 -1.36
CA VAL A 372 -21.29 -2.50 -0.15
C VAL A 372 -22.07 -1.92 1.00
N ALA A 373 -22.13 -2.65 2.09
CA ALA A 373 -22.66 -2.17 3.36
C ALA A 373 -21.66 -2.49 4.48
N ALA A 374 -21.41 -1.53 5.36
CA ALA A 374 -20.50 -1.70 6.47
C ALA A 374 -21.01 -0.99 7.73
N TYR A 375 -20.75 -1.61 8.88
CA TYR A 375 -20.85 -1.00 10.19
C TYR A 375 -19.47 -1.01 10.85
N SER A 376 -19.03 0.16 11.29
CA SER A 376 -17.76 0.34 11.98
C SER A 376 -17.96 1.01 13.33
N SER A 377 -17.25 0.55 14.35
CA SER A 377 -17.26 1.14 15.67
C SER A 377 -15.84 1.33 16.18
N TYR A 378 -15.54 2.49 16.71
CA TYR A 378 -14.28 2.87 17.34
C TYR A 378 -14.58 3.44 18.72
N ASN A 379 -13.91 2.92 19.74
CA ASN A 379 -14.00 3.43 21.10
C ASN A 379 -12.60 3.58 21.68
N ARG A 380 -12.29 4.77 22.16
CA ARG A 380 -11.02 5.06 22.86
C ARG A 380 -11.31 5.63 24.22
N ARG A 381 -10.82 4.94 25.25
CA ARG A 381 -10.93 5.33 26.66
C ARG A 381 -9.56 5.70 27.21
N LYS A 382 -9.45 6.89 27.81
CA LYS A 382 -8.33 7.34 28.63
C LYS A 382 -8.69 7.21 30.10
N LEU A 383 -7.86 6.50 30.87
CA LEU A 383 -7.92 6.45 32.33
C LEU A 383 -6.57 6.86 32.90
N THR A 384 -6.57 7.77 33.87
CA THR A 384 -5.37 8.27 34.53
C THR A 384 -5.34 7.77 35.95
N TYR A 385 -4.21 7.17 36.33
CA TYR A 385 -3.96 6.63 37.68
C TYR A 385 -2.86 7.43 38.36
N PHE A 386 -3.08 7.77 39.62
CA PHE A 386 -2.03 8.17 40.54
C PHE A 386 -1.32 6.91 41.01
N LYS A 387 -0.04 6.84 40.81
CA LYS A 387 0.79 5.67 41.07
C LYS A 387 1.87 6.01 42.07
N ASP A 388 1.93 5.25 43.15
CA ASP A 388 3.06 5.21 44.08
C ASP A 388 4.08 4.19 43.58
N LEU A 389 5.29 4.64 43.29
CA LEU A 389 6.37 3.83 42.68
C LEU A 389 7.16 3.02 43.69
N THR A 390 7.00 3.32 45.00
CA THR A 390 7.65 2.58 46.11
C THR A 390 6.79 1.38 46.52
N THR A 391 5.47 1.58 46.66
CA THR A 391 4.53 0.52 47.04
C THR A 391 3.89 -0.19 45.85
N LEU A 392 4.05 0.36 44.63
CA LEU A 392 3.42 -0.08 43.39
C LEU A 392 1.87 0.01 43.38
N GLN A 393 1.27 0.67 44.37
CA GLN A 393 -0.16 0.92 44.42
C GLN A 393 -0.55 1.95 43.36
N GLN A 394 -1.73 1.77 42.82
CA GLN A 394 -2.32 2.71 41.83
C GLN A 394 -3.79 2.96 42.13
N ASN A 395 -4.17 4.23 42.12
CA ASN A 395 -5.54 4.66 42.38
C ASN A 395 -6.04 5.46 41.18
N LEU A 396 -7.27 5.17 40.71
CA LEU A 396 -7.88 5.94 39.64
C LEU A 396 -8.10 7.39 40.11
N VAL A 397 -7.69 8.34 39.28
CA VAL A 397 -7.97 9.76 39.51
C VAL A 397 -9.40 10.02 39.10
N GLU A 398 -10.29 10.22 40.06
CA GLU A 398 -11.72 10.44 39.81
C GLU A 398 -12.08 11.91 39.59
N THR A 399 -11.21 12.82 39.97
CA THR A 399 -11.44 14.27 39.92
C THR A 399 -11.04 14.87 38.58
N GLY A 400 -11.87 15.81 38.10
CA GLY A 400 -11.60 16.59 36.90
C GLY A 400 -11.86 15.86 35.57
N SER A 401 -11.47 16.48 34.47
CA SER A 401 -11.65 15.98 33.11
C SER A 401 -10.47 15.12 32.61
N VAL A 402 -9.66 14.54 33.54
CA VAL A 402 -8.47 13.75 33.21
C VAL A 402 -8.81 12.43 32.52
N ASN A 403 -9.98 11.86 32.81
CA ASN A 403 -10.49 10.64 32.18
C ASN A 403 -11.45 10.99 31.06
N ASP A 404 -11.34 10.29 29.93
CA ASP A 404 -12.16 10.53 28.78
C ASP A 404 -12.52 9.24 28.04
N THR A 405 -13.69 9.24 27.42
CA THR A 405 -14.11 8.18 26.49
C THR A 405 -14.66 8.82 25.24
N THR A 406 -14.07 8.51 24.11
CA THR A 406 -14.52 8.94 22.78
C THR A 406 -15.00 7.73 22.00
N GLY A 407 -16.26 7.73 21.59
CA GLY A 407 -16.85 6.73 20.69
C GLY A 407 -17.16 7.34 19.33
N ILE A 408 -16.90 6.59 18.25
CA ILE A 408 -17.31 6.91 16.89
C ILE A 408 -17.95 5.66 16.29
N GLN A 409 -19.14 5.79 15.75
CA GLN A 409 -19.83 4.72 15.02
C GLN A 409 -20.15 5.24 13.61
N SER A 410 -20.04 4.38 12.61
CA SER A 410 -20.36 4.73 11.23
C SER A 410 -21.12 3.59 10.56
N ILE A 411 -22.20 3.94 9.88
CA ILE A 411 -22.95 3.08 8.97
C ILE A 411 -22.74 3.59 7.57
N ILE A 412 -22.27 2.72 6.68
CA ILE A 412 -21.98 3.04 5.30
C ILE A 412 -22.76 2.10 4.40
N ALA A 413 -23.43 2.66 3.38
CA ALA A 413 -24.02 1.90 2.30
C ALA A 413 -23.67 2.58 0.97
N ARG A 414 -23.09 1.83 0.03
CA ARG A 414 -22.73 2.32 -1.31
C ARG A 414 -23.24 1.35 -2.35
N GLY A 415 -23.86 1.88 -3.39
CA GLY A 415 -24.25 1.13 -4.57
C GLY A 415 -23.70 1.80 -5.83
N THR A 416 -23.18 1.01 -6.75
CA THR A 416 -22.72 1.48 -8.05
C THR A 416 -23.25 0.58 -9.16
N PHE A 417 -23.71 1.19 -10.23
CA PHE A 417 -24.03 0.54 -11.50
C PHE A 417 -23.09 1.10 -12.56
N ALA A 418 -22.35 0.23 -13.23
CA ALA A 418 -21.37 0.62 -14.21
C ALA A 418 -21.49 -0.22 -15.48
N ASN A 419 -21.15 0.39 -16.60
CA ASN A 419 -20.84 -0.30 -17.86
C ASN A 419 -19.37 -0.04 -18.17
N ASN A 420 -18.58 -1.09 -18.40
CA ASN A 420 -17.19 -0.98 -18.79
C ASN A 420 -16.91 -1.93 -19.98
N ASN A 421 -17.07 -1.44 -21.19
CA ASN A 421 -16.83 -2.18 -22.42
C ASN A 421 -15.73 -1.46 -23.23
N ALA A 422 -14.58 -2.10 -23.39
CA ALA A 422 -13.42 -1.56 -24.10
C ALA A 422 -13.68 -1.27 -25.60
N GLU A 423 -14.71 -1.87 -26.19
CA GLU A 423 -15.09 -1.65 -27.60
C GLU A 423 -16.01 -0.44 -27.77
N LYS A 424 -16.62 0.04 -26.70
CA LYS A 424 -17.56 1.16 -26.75
C LYS A 424 -16.85 2.49 -26.47
N LYS A 425 -17.26 3.52 -27.22
CA LYS A 425 -16.77 4.89 -26.99
C LYS A 425 -17.30 5.53 -25.71
N PHE A 426 -18.42 5.04 -25.19
CA PHE A 426 -19.05 5.58 -23.96
C PHE A 426 -19.21 4.47 -22.94
N ASN A 427 -18.62 4.68 -21.79
CA ASN A 427 -18.80 3.89 -20.59
C ASN A 427 -19.30 4.83 -19.48
N TYR A 428 -20.01 4.30 -18.49
CA TYR A 428 -20.57 5.12 -17.44
C TYR A 428 -20.62 4.37 -16.11
N GLN A 429 -20.62 5.15 -15.04
CA GLN A 429 -20.90 4.69 -13.70
C GLN A 429 -21.84 5.68 -13.04
N ALA A 430 -22.90 5.18 -12.40
CA ALA A 430 -23.77 5.94 -11.54
C ALA A 430 -23.90 5.23 -10.19
N GLY A 431 -24.09 5.98 -9.12
CA GLY A 431 -24.19 5.37 -7.80
C GLY A 431 -24.73 6.29 -6.74
N PHE A 432 -24.94 5.69 -5.59
CA PHE A 432 -25.30 6.39 -4.36
C PHE A 432 -24.33 6.03 -3.23
N ASP A 433 -24.27 6.90 -2.23
CA ASP A 433 -23.41 6.77 -1.07
C ASP A 433 -24.14 7.33 0.15
N VAL A 434 -24.25 6.53 1.19
CA VAL A 434 -24.85 6.86 2.49
C VAL A 434 -23.78 6.67 3.54
N ASN A 435 -23.53 7.67 4.37
CA ASN A 435 -22.62 7.59 5.50
C ASN A 435 -23.24 8.34 6.68
N ASP A 436 -23.64 7.58 7.70
CA ASP A 436 -24.11 8.12 8.97
C ASP A 436 -23.05 7.89 10.05
N GLU A 437 -22.57 8.97 10.64
CA GLU A 437 -21.57 8.96 11.70
C GLU A 437 -22.15 9.50 13.00
N THR A 438 -21.98 8.75 14.09
CA THR A 438 -22.32 9.14 15.45
C THR A 438 -21.06 9.27 16.28
N GLY A 439 -20.83 10.45 16.85
CA GLY A 439 -19.79 10.71 17.83
C GLY A 439 -20.37 10.77 19.25
N THR A 440 -19.71 10.12 20.21
CA THR A 440 -20.10 10.10 21.63
C THR A 440 -18.92 10.39 22.54
N GLY A 441 -19.16 11.03 23.66
CA GLY A 441 -18.14 11.27 24.69
C GLY A 441 -18.42 12.48 25.56
N LYS A 442 -17.84 12.51 26.76
CA LYS A 442 -18.02 13.61 27.72
C LYS A 442 -17.52 14.96 27.21
N ARG A 443 -16.58 14.95 26.24
CA ARG A 443 -16.03 16.14 25.61
C ARG A 443 -16.78 16.56 24.34
N ILE A 444 -17.91 15.94 24.06
CA ILE A 444 -18.80 16.32 22.96
C ILE A 444 -20.01 17.03 23.54
N LEU A 445 -20.35 18.20 23.01
CA LEU A 445 -21.51 18.99 23.45
C LEU A 445 -22.79 18.15 23.36
N GLY A 446 -23.47 17.95 24.47
CA GLY A 446 -24.62 17.05 24.60
C GLY A 446 -24.29 15.57 24.61
N GLU A 447 -23.00 15.21 24.78
CA GLU A 447 -22.47 13.85 24.89
C GLU A 447 -22.69 12.94 23.66
N ARG A 448 -23.54 13.31 22.72
CA ARG A 448 -23.84 12.61 21.48
C ARG A 448 -24.19 13.58 20.35
N GLN A 449 -23.55 13.40 19.21
CA GLN A 449 -23.84 14.14 17.98
C GLN A 449 -23.84 13.20 16.77
N GLU A 450 -24.66 13.53 15.78
CA GLU A 450 -24.83 12.74 14.56
C GLU A 450 -24.64 13.61 13.31
N ILE A 451 -23.95 13.07 12.32
CA ILE A 451 -23.75 13.70 11.00
C ILE A 451 -24.06 12.67 9.93
N GLY A 452 -25.01 12.99 9.05
CA GLY A 452 -25.37 12.17 7.90
C GLY A 452 -24.95 12.82 6.58
N ASP A 453 -24.30 12.05 5.71
CA ASP A 453 -23.95 12.39 4.32
C ASP A 453 -24.67 11.43 3.35
N TYR A 454 -25.52 11.99 2.50
CA TYR A 454 -26.27 11.26 1.48
C TYR A 454 -25.95 11.82 0.11
N ALA A 455 -25.46 10.98 -0.81
CA ALA A 455 -25.02 11.46 -2.10
C ALA A 455 -25.43 10.57 -3.27
N GLY A 456 -25.65 11.22 -4.40
CA GLY A 456 -25.73 10.59 -5.71
C GLY A 456 -24.61 11.08 -6.59
N PHE A 457 -24.05 10.21 -7.41
CA PHE A 457 -22.97 10.57 -8.35
C PHE A 457 -23.11 9.85 -9.67
N ILE A 458 -22.58 10.50 -10.71
CA ILE A 458 -22.44 9.94 -12.04
C ILE A 458 -21.09 10.34 -12.64
N SER A 459 -20.51 9.43 -13.39
CA SER A 459 -19.29 9.63 -14.15
C SER A 459 -19.42 8.95 -15.50
N VAL A 460 -18.93 9.58 -16.57
CA VAL A 460 -18.97 9.07 -17.93
C VAL A 460 -17.55 9.04 -18.49
N LYS A 461 -17.09 7.89 -18.99
CA LYS A 461 -15.84 7.74 -19.72
C LYS A 461 -16.16 7.79 -21.20
N TRP A 462 -15.59 8.76 -21.90
CA TRP A 462 -15.76 8.98 -23.34
C TRP A 462 -14.41 8.82 -24.03
N ASP A 463 -14.31 7.81 -24.89
CA ASP A 463 -13.14 7.47 -25.70
C ASP A 463 -13.42 7.82 -27.19
N PRO A 464 -13.28 9.12 -27.62
CA PRO A 464 -13.56 9.53 -29.00
C PRO A 464 -12.67 8.80 -30.00
N VAL A 465 -11.42 8.59 -29.64
CA VAL A 465 -10.41 7.80 -30.35
C VAL A 465 -9.63 6.93 -29.35
N ARG A 466 -8.97 5.88 -29.83
CA ARG A 466 -8.24 4.93 -28.94
C ARG A 466 -7.15 5.56 -28.07
N SER A 467 -6.57 6.67 -28.54
CA SER A 467 -5.50 7.37 -27.83
C SER A 467 -5.99 8.42 -26.86
N LEU A 468 -7.28 8.77 -26.83
CA LEU A 468 -7.80 9.89 -26.03
C LEU A 468 -9.05 9.48 -25.27
N SER A 469 -9.03 9.67 -23.95
CA SER A 469 -10.13 9.41 -23.04
C SER A 469 -10.45 10.63 -22.20
N PHE A 470 -11.73 10.93 -22.02
CA PHE A 470 -12.22 11.96 -21.09
C PHE A 470 -13.18 11.32 -20.09
N GLN A 471 -13.12 11.79 -18.85
CA GLN A 471 -14.02 11.31 -17.79
C GLN A 471 -14.53 12.49 -16.95
N PRO A 472 -15.61 13.17 -17.40
CA PRO A 472 -16.37 14.05 -16.52
C PRO A 472 -17.11 13.26 -15.44
N GLY A 473 -17.25 13.87 -14.28
CA GLY A 473 -18.01 13.33 -13.17
C GLY A 473 -18.62 14.42 -12.30
N VAL A 474 -19.78 14.14 -11.72
CA VAL A 474 -20.48 15.04 -10.80
C VAL A 474 -21.05 14.24 -9.62
N ARG A 475 -21.05 14.87 -8.45
CA ARG A 475 -21.65 14.36 -7.21
C ARG A 475 -22.46 15.46 -6.56
N VAL A 476 -23.68 15.12 -6.19
CA VAL A 476 -24.60 15.94 -5.39
C VAL A 476 -24.71 15.34 -4.01
N ILE A 477 -24.64 16.17 -2.97
CA ILE A 477 -24.57 15.74 -1.59
C ILE A 477 -25.57 16.51 -0.76
N TYR A 478 -26.32 15.78 0.07
CA TYR A 478 -27.08 16.34 1.17
C TYR A 478 -26.41 15.95 2.48
N ASN A 479 -26.08 16.95 3.30
CA ASN A 479 -25.55 16.74 4.66
C ASN A 479 -26.52 17.32 5.69
N THR A 480 -26.64 16.66 6.85
CA THR A 480 -27.59 17.01 7.91
C THR A 480 -27.18 18.23 8.75
N LYS A 481 -25.91 18.65 8.70
CA LYS A 481 -25.37 19.72 9.58
C LYS A 481 -24.90 20.97 8.84
N TYR A 482 -24.46 20.85 7.59
CA TYR A 482 -23.95 21.97 6.81
C TYR A 482 -24.35 21.88 5.34
N ARG A 483 -24.17 22.95 4.60
CA ARG A 483 -24.43 22.97 3.16
C ARG A 483 -23.23 22.43 2.38
N ALA A 484 -23.35 21.22 1.87
CA ALA A 484 -22.33 20.62 1.02
C ALA A 484 -22.25 21.33 -0.35
N PRO A 485 -21.05 21.55 -0.90
CA PRO A 485 -20.89 22.11 -2.24
C PRO A 485 -21.21 21.08 -3.33
N LEU A 486 -21.56 21.52 -4.53
CA LEU A 486 -21.56 20.68 -5.71
C LEU A 486 -20.11 20.26 -6.03
N VAL A 487 -19.88 18.97 -6.19
CA VAL A 487 -18.56 18.38 -6.51
C VAL A 487 -18.55 17.94 -7.96
N TYR A 488 -17.52 18.33 -8.70
CA TYR A 488 -17.33 17.92 -10.09
C TYR A 488 -15.86 17.74 -10.42
N ALA A 489 -15.60 16.89 -11.40
CA ALA A 489 -14.25 16.62 -11.89
C ALA A 489 -14.25 16.36 -13.39
N LEU A 490 -13.15 16.68 -14.02
CA LEU A 490 -12.84 16.32 -15.40
C LEU A 490 -11.44 15.71 -15.44
N SER A 491 -11.34 14.46 -15.83
CA SER A 491 -10.06 13.80 -16.08
C SER A 491 -9.91 13.52 -17.57
N ALA A 492 -8.71 13.69 -18.09
CA ALA A 492 -8.35 13.38 -19.46
C ALA A 492 -7.08 12.54 -19.49
N LYS A 493 -7.04 11.55 -20.39
CA LYS A 493 -5.85 10.75 -20.66
C LYS A 493 -5.58 10.76 -22.15
N TRP A 494 -4.34 11.06 -22.51
CA TRP A 494 -3.86 11.00 -23.86
C TRP A 494 -2.66 10.05 -23.95
N SER A 495 -2.86 8.92 -24.65
CA SER A 495 -1.79 8.00 -25.04
C SER A 495 -1.12 8.56 -26.31
N ILE A 496 -0.03 9.32 -26.12
CA ILE A 496 0.68 9.99 -27.23
C ILE A 496 1.27 8.95 -28.17
N VAL A 497 1.87 7.93 -27.58
CA VAL A 497 2.29 6.66 -28.19
C VAL A 497 2.02 5.53 -27.18
N ASP A 498 2.15 4.28 -27.59
CA ASP A 498 1.77 3.11 -26.76
C ASP A 498 2.44 3.08 -25.38
N ASN A 499 3.62 3.66 -25.27
CA ASN A 499 4.41 3.66 -24.04
C ASN A 499 4.50 5.03 -23.35
N LEU A 500 3.80 6.08 -23.84
CA LEU A 500 3.81 7.42 -23.26
C LEU A 500 2.39 7.94 -23.08
N ASN A 501 1.99 8.11 -21.82
CA ASN A 501 0.68 8.56 -21.43
C ASN A 501 0.74 9.91 -20.70
N LEU A 502 -0.04 10.88 -21.14
CA LEU A 502 -0.28 12.14 -20.46
C LEU A 502 -1.66 12.12 -19.82
N ARG A 503 -1.76 12.49 -18.56
CA ARG A 503 -3.02 12.62 -17.83
C ARG A 503 -3.15 14.02 -17.25
N LEU A 504 -4.30 14.62 -17.43
CA LEU A 504 -4.66 15.93 -16.86
C LEU A 504 -5.96 15.76 -16.08
N SER A 505 -6.01 16.25 -14.87
CA SER A 505 -7.24 16.29 -14.10
C SER A 505 -7.46 17.66 -13.45
N TYR A 506 -8.70 18.11 -13.51
CA TYR A 506 -9.22 19.22 -12.73
C TYR A 506 -10.39 18.72 -11.90
N SER A 507 -10.41 19.08 -10.61
CA SER A 507 -11.54 18.73 -9.77
C SER A 507 -11.79 19.75 -8.67
N ARG A 508 -13.05 19.82 -8.26
CA ARG A 508 -13.49 20.49 -7.06
C ARG A 508 -13.73 19.48 -5.98
N GLY A 509 -12.86 19.50 -4.96
CA GLY A 509 -13.00 18.68 -3.77
C GLY A 509 -13.65 19.43 -2.61
N PHE A 510 -13.96 18.71 -1.53
CA PHE A 510 -14.42 19.31 -0.29
C PHE A 510 -14.05 18.42 0.90
N ARG A 511 -13.95 19.04 2.07
CA ARG A 511 -13.83 18.37 3.36
C ARG A 511 -14.91 18.86 4.32
N THR A 512 -15.50 17.92 5.00
CA THR A 512 -16.53 18.18 6.01
C THR A 512 -15.88 18.48 7.36
N PRO A 513 -16.44 19.40 8.16
CA PRO A 513 -16.13 19.45 9.58
C PRO A 513 -16.52 18.11 10.23
N ASP A 514 -15.72 17.58 11.13
CA ASP A 514 -16.08 16.40 11.90
C ASP A 514 -16.86 16.76 13.18
N VAL A 515 -17.38 15.71 13.88
CA VAL A 515 -18.15 15.88 15.13
C VAL A 515 -17.35 16.65 16.18
N LYS A 516 -16.04 16.43 16.28
CA LYS A 516 -15.20 17.14 17.27
C LYS A 516 -14.95 18.58 16.87
N GLU A 517 -14.68 18.85 15.61
CA GLU A 517 -14.48 20.21 15.12
C GLU A 517 -15.71 21.08 15.34
N LEU A 518 -16.92 20.50 15.22
CA LEU A 518 -18.18 21.21 15.46
C LEU A 518 -18.54 21.32 16.95
N TYR A 519 -18.32 20.25 17.73
CA TYR A 519 -18.98 20.10 19.04
C TYR A 519 -18.02 19.76 20.19
N LEU A 520 -16.69 19.92 20.03
CA LEU A 520 -15.75 19.68 21.12
C LEU A 520 -16.01 20.68 22.26
N SER A 521 -16.02 20.20 23.50
CA SER A 521 -16.00 20.99 24.71
C SER A 521 -14.98 20.37 25.66
N PHE A 522 -13.74 20.86 25.60
CA PHE A 522 -12.65 20.37 26.43
C PHE A 522 -12.09 21.48 27.29
N VAL A 523 -12.66 21.62 28.48
CA VAL A 523 -12.31 22.64 29.45
C VAL A 523 -11.84 21.97 30.72
N ASP A 524 -10.58 22.25 31.13
CA ASP A 524 -10.01 21.88 32.41
C ASP A 524 -9.04 22.96 32.90
N ILE A 525 -8.22 22.69 33.91
CA ILE A 525 -7.34 23.70 34.52
C ILE A 525 -6.30 24.25 33.53
N ILE A 526 -5.92 23.46 32.52
CA ILE A 526 -4.84 23.78 31.55
C ILE A 526 -5.34 23.79 30.09
N HIS A 527 -6.60 23.43 29.85
CA HIS A 527 -7.19 23.38 28.51
C HIS A 527 -8.50 24.17 28.47
N ASN A 528 -8.65 24.99 27.45
CA ASN A 528 -9.89 25.66 27.10
C ASN A 528 -10.07 25.57 25.59
N VAL A 529 -10.55 24.40 25.11
CA VAL A 529 -10.65 24.07 23.70
C VAL A 529 -12.11 23.82 23.31
N HIS A 530 -12.59 24.55 22.32
CA HIS A 530 -13.98 24.51 21.85
C HIS A 530 -14.09 24.13 20.37
N GLY A 531 -15.11 23.37 20.06
CA GLY A 531 -15.62 23.22 18.69
C GLY A 531 -16.34 24.49 18.23
N ASN A 532 -16.68 24.54 16.96
CA ASN A 532 -17.41 25.64 16.37
C ASN A 532 -18.53 25.14 15.44
N PRO A 533 -19.79 25.22 15.85
CA PRO A 533 -20.92 24.78 15.02
C PRO A 533 -21.10 25.57 13.72
N ASP A 534 -20.52 26.78 13.62
CA ASP A 534 -20.63 27.66 12.46
C ASP A 534 -19.55 27.40 11.40
N LEU A 535 -18.74 26.34 11.55
CA LEU A 535 -17.72 25.97 10.59
C LEU A 535 -18.31 25.70 9.21
N LYS A 536 -17.68 26.27 8.21
CA LYS A 536 -17.96 26.02 6.80
C LYS A 536 -17.13 24.84 6.31
N ALA A 537 -17.70 24.02 5.42
CA ALA A 537 -16.93 23.00 4.73
C ALA A 537 -15.78 23.62 3.93
N GLU A 538 -14.61 22.97 3.99
CA GLU A 538 -13.49 23.33 3.12
C GLU A 538 -13.84 23.04 1.66
N LYS A 539 -13.42 23.87 0.75
CA LYS A 539 -13.59 23.72 -0.70
C LYS A 539 -12.24 23.78 -1.36
N SER A 540 -12.03 22.93 -2.33
CA SER A 540 -10.75 22.95 -3.06
C SER A 540 -10.94 22.96 -4.56
N HIS A 541 -9.96 23.59 -5.24
CA HIS A 541 -9.74 23.52 -6.67
C HIS A 541 -8.36 22.92 -6.90
N ASN A 542 -8.31 21.82 -7.63
CA ASN A 542 -7.11 21.01 -7.76
C ASN A 542 -6.84 20.75 -9.25
N ILE A 543 -5.59 20.94 -9.65
CA ILE A 543 -5.10 20.61 -11.00
C ILE A 543 -3.93 19.64 -10.83
N ASN A 544 -3.95 18.53 -11.55
CA ASN A 544 -2.85 17.59 -11.60
C ASN A 544 -2.51 17.26 -13.06
N LEU A 545 -1.23 17.26 -13.38
CA LEU A 545 -0.66 16.88 -14.67
C LEU A 545 0.32 15.74 -14.45
N ASN A 546 0.05 14.58 -15.03
CA ASN A 546 0.90 13.40 -14.90
C ASN A 546 1.37 12.91 -16.27
N LEU A 547 2.67 12.63 -16.40
CA LEU A 547 3.27 11.98 -17.56
C LEU A 547 3.88 10.66 -17.11
N THR A 548 3.51 9.56 -17.78
CA THR A 548 4.05 8.23 -17.52
C THR A 548 4.66 7.67 -18.81
N TRP A 549 5.91 7.24 -18.74
CA TRP A 549 6.63 6.57 -19.82
C TRP A 549 7.11 5.20 -19.37
N ASN A 550 6.81 4.17 -20.16
CA ASN A 550 7.20 2.79 -19.91
C ASN A 550 7.95 2.27 -21.13
N ASN A 551 9.07 1.57 -20.91
CA ASN A 551 9.82 0.94 -21.99
C ASN A 551 10.31 -0.44 -21.56
N ASP A 552 9.71 -1.47 -22.13
CA ASP A 552 10.07 -2.87 -21.89
C ASP A 552 10.89 -3.38 -23.06
N HIS A 553 12.15 -3.76 -22.81
CA HIS A 553 13.05 -4.32 -23.80
C HIS A 553 13.77 -5.56 -23.27
N GLY A 554 13.35 -6.73 -23.73
CA GLY A 554 13.92 -8.01 -23.31
C GLY A 554 13.82 -8.22 -21.80
N ARG A 555 14.96 -8.18 -21.10
CA ARG A 555 15.02 -8.32 -19.62
C ARG A 555 14.98 -7.00 -18.87
N SER A 556 15.06 -5.90 -19.58
CA SER A 556 15.11 -4.55 -19.00
C SER A 556 13.75 -3.88 -19.13
N SER A 557 13.23 -3.36 -18.04
CA SER A 557 12.03 -2.54 -18.00
C SER A 557 12.33 -1.22 -17.32
N TRP A 558 11.98 -0.14 -17.99
CA TRP A 558 12.07 1.22 -17.49
C TRP A 558 10.67 1.80 -17.32
N GLU A 559 10.45 2.44 -16.20
CA GLU A 559 9.26 3.21 -15.95
C GLU A 559 9.66 4.59 -15.40
N MET A 560 9.08 5.64 -15.93
CA MET A 560 9.26 7.00 -15.46
C MET A 560 7.89 7.66 -15.34
N HIS A 561 7.64 8.30 -14.21
CA HIS A 561 6.45 9.10 -14.01
C HIS A 561 6.82 10.48 -13.46
N THR A 562 6.10 11.48 -13.93
CA THR A 562 6.19 12.83 -13.39
C THR A 562 4.79 13.28 -13.01
N ASN A 563 4.68 14.04 -11.95
CA ASN A 563 3.41 14.61 -11.48
C ASN A 563 3.62 16.06 -11.08
N GLY A 564 2.92 16.99 -11.71
CA GLY A 564 2.84 18.39 -11.28
C GLY A 564 1.45 18.66 -10.72
N PHE A 565 1.36 19.39 -9.62
CA PHE A 565 0.08 19.71 -8.99
C PHE A 565 -0.01 21.15 -8.50
N TYR A 566 -1.25 21.63 -8.45
CA TYR A 566 -1.62 22.89 -7.81
C TYR A 566 -2.95 22.72 -7.10
N ASN A 567 -2.98 23.01 -5.80
CA ASN A 567 -4.17 22.94 -4.95
C ASN A 567 -4.45 24.33 -4.36
N TYR A 568 -5.69 24.78 -4.48
CA TYR A 568 -6.21 25.96 -3.85
C TYR A 568 -7.39 25.60 -2.95
N ILE A 569 -7.30 25.90 -1.65
CA ILE A 569 -8.27 25.48 -0.66
C ILE A 569 -8.78 26.73 0.08
N GLU A 570 -10.10 26.84 0.18
CA GLU A 570 -10.83 27.84 0.91
C GLU A 570 -11.44 27.27 2.18
N ASN A 571 -11.57 28.09 3.21
CA ASN A 571 -12.18 27.74 4.50
C ASN A 571 -11.48 26.57 5.21
N VAL A 572 -10.15 26.48 5.15
CA VAL A 572 -9.40 25.42 5.83
C VAL A 572 -9.69 25.46 7.32
N ILE A 573 -10.08 24.32 7.89
CA ILE A 573 -10.41 24.21 9.31
C ILE A 573 -9.15 23.91 10.11
N ILE A 574 -8.85 24.77 11.06
CA ILE A 574 -7.73 24.61 11.98
C ILE A 574 -8.16 24.91 13.41
N LEU A 575 -7.40 24.37 14.37
CA LEU A 575 -7.50 24.79 15.77
C LEU A 575 -6.60 26.01 15.98
N ALA A 576 -7.17 27.14 16.32
CA ALA A 576 -6.47 28.39 16.56
C ALA A 576 -6.63 28.88 17.99
N GLN A 577 -5.63 29.57 18.50
CA GLN A 577 -5.72 30.33 19.75
C GLN A 577 -6.50 31.62 19.47
N VAL A 578 -7.67 31.78 20.07
CA VAL A 578 -8.55 32.94 19.82
C VAL A 578 -8.39 34.02 20.88
N LYS A 579 -8.12 33.63 22.13
CA LYS A 579 -7.89 34.62 23.22
C LYS A 579 -7.24 33.93 24.43
N GLY A 580 -6.06 34.42 24.87
CA GLY A 580 -5.39 33.90 26.05
C GLY A 580 -5.12 32.40 25.96
N LEU A 581 -5.75 31.60 26.83
CA LEU A 581 -5.66 30.13 26.82
C LEU A 581 -6.80 29.45 26.06
N GLU A 582 -7.67 30.23 25.43
CA GLU A 582 -8.82 29.73 24.67
C GLU A 582 -8.43 29.37 23.24
N TYR A 583 -8.72 28.14 22.85
CA TYR A 583 -8.55 27.60 21.50
C TYR A 583 -9.90 27.24 20.91
N GLN A 584 -10.12 27.57 19.66
CA GLN A 584 -11.33 27.23 18.93
C GLN A 584 -11.03 26.80 17.50
N TYR A 585 -11.86 25.91 16.96
CA TYR A 585 -11.79 25.58 15.55
C TYR A 585 -12.33 26.76 14.72
N VAL A 586 -11.55 27.19 13.75
CA VAL A 586 -11.88 28.32 12.85
C VAL A 586 -11.61 27.97 11.41
N ASN A 587 -12.20 28.71 10.48
CA ASN A 587 -11.89 28.62 9.06
C ASN A 587 -10.82 29.65 8.70
N LEU A 588 -9.65 29.18 8.22
CA LEU A 588 -8.68 30.01 7.48
C LEU A 588 -9.21 30.35 6.10
N VAL A 589 -8.89 31.55 5.59
CA VAL A 589 -9.44 31.99 4.33
C VAL A 589 -8.85 31.27 3.15
N LYS A 590 -7.51 31.10 3.08
CA LYS A 590 -6.82 30.54 1.91
C LYS A 590 -5.62 29.68 2.29
N TYR A 591 -5.49 28.55 1.61
CA TYR A 591 -4.33 27.66 1.69
C TYR A 591 -4.00 27.16 0.29
N LYS A 592 -2.76 27.24 -0.11
CA LYS A 592 -2.29 26.85 -1.43
C LYS A 592 -1.15 25.88 -1.32
N THR A 593 -1.16 24.85 -2.13
CA THR A 593 0.01 23.98 -2.32
C THR A 593 0.32 23.80 -3.80
N THR A 594 1.57 23.67 -4.13
CA THR A 594 2.06 23.38 -5.47
C THR A 594 3.27 22.46 -5.38
N GLY A 595 3.54 21.72 -6.41
CA GLY A 595 4.71 20.88 -6.39
C GLY A 595 4.91 20.07 -7.66
N PHE A 596 6.04 19.40 -7.64
CA PHE A 596 6.49 18.52 -8.71
C PHE A 596 7.06 17.25 -8.11
N GLN A 597 6.75 16.11 -8.73
CA GLN A 597 7.28 14.81 -8.36
C GLN A 597 7.84 14.12 -9.59
N LEU A 598 8.99 13.48 -9.45
CA LEU A 598 9.63 12.65 -10.46
C LEU A 598 9.94 11.29 -9.83
N GLY A 599 9.49 10.22 -10.45
CA GLY A 599 9.84 8.86 -10.09
C GLY A 599 10.36 8.10 -11.29
N THR A 600 11.37 7.27 -11.07
CA THR A 600 11.89 6.35 -12.08
C THR A 600 12.12 4.98 -11.46
N SER A 601 11.81 3.94 -12.21
CA SER A 601 12.05 2.55 -11.85
C SER A 601 12.77 1.85 -13.00
N TRP A 602 13.88 1.19 -12.69
CA TRP A 602 14.57 0.32 -13.61
C TRP A 602 14.60 -1.09 -13.04
N SER A 603 14.13 -2.05 -13.82
CA SER A 603 14.16 -3.46 -13.47
C SER A 603 14.97 -4.23 -14.50
N PHE A 604 15.89 -5.07 -14.05
CA PHE A 604 16.61 -6.05 -14.85
C PHE A 604 16.26 -7.45 -14.34
N TYR A 605 15.31 -8.06 -15.02
CA TYR A 605 14.74 -9.34 -14.61
C TYR A 605 15.72 -10.51 -14.69
N PRO A 606 15.72 -11.43 -13.73
CA PRO A 606 14.86 -11.48 -12.53
C PRO A 606 15.51 -10.87 -11.28
N SER A 607 16.69 -10.26 -11.41
CA SER A 607 17.59 -10.05 -10.29
C SER A 607 17.58 -8.64 -9.70
N LEU A 608 17.51 -7.60 -10.54
CA LEU A 608 17.75 -6.23 -10.09
C LEU A 608 16.51 -5.36 -10.26
N LYS A 609 16.19 -4.57 -9.24
CA LYS A 609 15.24 -3.46 -9.33
C LYS A 609 15.82 -2.25 -8.59
N ILE A 610 15.83 -1.09 -9.24
CA ILE A 610 16.24 0.20 -8.68
C ILE A 610 15.11 1.19 -8.91
N GLN A 611 14.77 1.97 -7.89
CA GLN A 611 13.78 3.03 -7.96
C GLN A 611 14.37 4.29 -7.34
N ALA A 612 14.20 5.42 -8.00
CA ALA A 612 14.56 6.73 -7.48
C ALA A 612 13.36 7.67 -7.59
N GLY A 613 13.20 8.53 -6.60
CA GLY A 613 12.14 9.52 -6.54
C GLY A 613 12.64 10.85 -6.02
N MET A 614 12.08 11.92 -6.55
CA MET A 614 12.27 13.29 -6.08
C MET A 614 10.90 13.96 -5.99
N ALA A 615 10.65 14.68 -4.92
CA ALA A 615 9.45 15.47 -4.75
C ALA A 615 9.81 16.85 -4.22
N GLU A 616 9.18 17.87 -4.76
CA GLU A 616 9.26 19.24 -4.25
C GLU A 616 7.84 19.75 -4.01
N THR A 617 7.58 20.20 -2.79
CA THR A 617 6.25 20.65 -2.35
C THR A 617 6.36 22.03 -1.74
N GLY A 618 5.67 23.00 -2.32
CA GLY A 618 5.55 24.36 -1.83
C GLY A 618 4.20 24.59 -1.15
N ILE A 619 4.21 25.29 -0.03
CA ILE A 619 3.03 25.61 0.77
C ILE A 619 2.98 27.14 0.98
N ALA A 620 1.78 27.73 0.83
CA ALA A 620 1.50 29.12 1.14
C ALA A 620 0.14 29.26 1.82
N ALA A 621 0.04 30.04 2.88
CA ALA A 621 -1.19 30.24 3.66
C ALA A 621 -1.46 31.74 3.89
N ALA A 622 -2.74 32.11 4.07
CA ALA A 622 -3.18 33.44 4.50
C ALA A 622 -4.28 33.33 5.56
N ALA A 623 -4.14 34.12 6.63
CA ALA A 623 -5.07 34.12 7.75
C ALA A 623 -6.39 34.84 7.44
N ASN A 624 -6.34 35.91 6.63
CA ASN A 624 -7.50 36.76 6.31
C ASN A 624 -7.57 37.11 4.81
N GLU A 625 -8.69 37.72 4.38
CA GLU A 625 -8.92 38.09 2.97
C GLU A 625 -8.04 39.21 2.48
N THR A 626 -7.61 40.10 3.36
CA THR A 626 -6.85 41.31 3.04
C THR A 626 -5.35 41.06 2.91
N GLU A 627 -4.86 39.93 3.52
CA GLU A 627 -3.47 39.55 3.36
C GLU A 627 -3.23 38.83 2.03
N PRO A 628 -2.21 39.25 1.26
CA PRO A 628 -1.76 38.42 0.15
C PRO A 628 -1.28 37.08 0.70
N THR A 629 -1.65 35.98 0.08
CA THR A 629 -1.01 34.67 0.36
C THR A 629 0.50 34.88 0.29
N GLY A 630 1.20 34.51 1.36
CA GLY A 630 2.67 34.60 1.42
C GLY A 630 3.35 33.87 0.26
N ALA A 631 4.65 34.04 0.11
CA ALA A 631 5.43 33.30 -0.85
C ALA A 631 5.38 31.80 -0.52
N PHE A 632 5.43 30.94 -1.54
CA PHE A 632 5.56 29.51 -1.34
C PHE A 632 6.87 29.18 -0.62
N VAL A 633 6.76 28.37 0.44
CA VAL A 633 7.91 27.76 1.12
C VAL A 633 8.01 26.31 0.67
N PHE A 634 9.15 25.95 0.10
CA PHE A 634 9.35 24.63 -0.51
C PHE A 634 10.08 23.66 0.41
N ALA A 635 9.65 22.39 0.34
CA ALA A 635 10.31 21.25 0.94
C ALA A 635 10.66 20.25 -0.18
N THR A 636 11.89 19.76 -0.18
CA THR A 636 12.40 18.81 -1.18
C THR A 636 12.67 17.47 -0.52
N ASP A 637 12.13 16.38 -1.09
CA ASP A 637 12.39 15.01 -0.68
C ASP A 637 13.11 14.26 -1.80
N PHE A 638 14.03 13.36 -1.42
CA PHE A 638 14.67 12.44 -2.36
C PHE A 638 14.63 11.01 -1.80
N THR A 639 14.30 10.04 -2.65
CA THR A 639 14.26 8.62 -2.28
C THR A 639 15.07 7.78 -3.25
N LEU A 640 15.73 6.74 -2.75
CA LEU A 640 16.41 5.72 -3.53
C LEU A 640 16.16 4.36 -2.90
N SER A 641 15.60 3.43 -3.65
CA SER A 641 15.49 2.05 -3.23
C SER A 641 16.08 1.11 -4.27
N GLY A 642 16.69 0.05 -3.79
CA GLY A 642 17.31 -0.95 -4.65
C GLY A 642 17.12 -2.35 -4.09
N SER A 643 16.92 -3.35 -4.95
CA SER A 643 16.94 -4.74 -4.55
C SER A 643 17.68 -5.59 -5.57
N TYR A 644 18.50 -6.52 -5.07
CA TYR A 644 19.17 -7.52 -5.87
C TYR A 644 18.88 -8.93 -5.37
N HIS A 645 18.37 -9.78 -6.25
CA HIS A 645 18.05 -11.16 -5.95
C HIS A 645 19.10 -12.10 -6.54
N PHE A 646 19.85 -12.79 -5.68
CA PHE A 646 20.77 -13.86 -6.02
C PHE A 646 20.00 -15.15 -6.21
N ILE A 647 19.82 -15.60 -7.46
CA ILE A 647 18.89 -16.68 -7.83
C ILE A 647 19.27 -18.02 -7.16
N LYS A 648 20.54 -18.46 -7.29
CA LYS A 648 20.98 -19.79 -6.79
C LYS A 648 20.90 -19.93 -5.27
N PRO A 649 21.43 -18.96 -4.44
CA PRO A 649 21.28 -19.04 -2.99
C PRO A 649 19.87 -18.63 -2.51
N ASP A 650 18.98 -18.14 -3.41
CA ASP A 650 17.67 -17.59 -3.08
C ASP A 650 17.77 -16.50 -1.99
N LEU A 651 18.68 -15.57 -2.23
CA LEU A 651 19.02 -14.49 -1.30
C LEU A 651 18.66 -13.15 -1.93
N THR A 652 17.92 -12.31 -1.23
CA THR A 652 17.58 -10.95 -1.67
C THR A 652 18.24 -9.93 -0.73
N PHE A 653 19.00 -9.04 -1.31
CA PHE A 653 19.48 -7.82 -0.65
C PHE A 653 18.59 -6.67 -1.06
N ALA A 654 18.15 -5.82 -0.11
CA ALA A 654 17.38 -4.62 -0.39
C ALA A 654 17.88 -3.43 0.44
N LEU A 655 17.78 -2.24 -0.14
CA LEU A 655 18.21 -0.97 0.44
C LEU A 655 17.10 0.07 0.20
N PHE A 656 16.83 0.90 1.23
CA PHE A 656 15.85 1.98 1.18
C PHE A 656 16.45 3.24 1.82
N TYR A 657 16.62 4.27 1.03
CA TYR A 657 17.17 5.56 1.46
C TYR A 657 16.16 6.67 1.23
N LYS A 658 16.02 7.56 2.19
CA LYS A 658 15.27 8.80 2.03
C LYS A 658 16.04 9.98 2.63
N TYR A 659 16.14 11.05 1.88
CA TYR A 659 16.47 12.40 2.31
C TYR A 659 15.17 13.19 2.42
N THR A 660 14.91 13.78 3.58
CA THR A 660 13.81 14.72 3.80
C THR A 660 14.43 16.09 4.00
N GLY A 661 14.11 17.01 3.11
CA GLY A 661 14.63 18.38 3.15
C GLY A 661 13.97 19.22 4.24
N LYS A 662 14.35 20.48 4.30
CA LYS A 662 13.79 21.44 5.27
C LYS A 662 12.29 21.56 5.10
N SER A 663 11.52 21.19 6.14
CA SER A 663 10.06 21.08 6.07
C SER A 663 9.40 22.26 6.78
N PRO A 664 8.61 23.10 6.07
CA PRO A 664 7.91 24.22 6.70
C PRO A 664 6.78 23.76 7.61
N GLN A 665 6.59 24.46 8.72
CA GLN A 665 5.48 24.31 9.65
C GLN A 665 4.77 25.65 9.78
N PHE A 666 3.44 25.65 9.73
CA PHE A 666 2.64 26.87 9.89
C PHE A 666 1.77 26.75 11.14
N GLN A 667 1.71 27.82 11.92
CA GLN A 667 0.83 27.91 13.07
C GLN A 667 0.10 29.24 13.05
N LEU A 668 -1.20 29.22 13.33
CA LEU A 668 -1.99 30.43 13.52
C LEU A 668 -2.02 30.78 15.01
N ASN A 669 -1.53 31.97 15.35
CA ASN A 669 -1.60 32.55 16.68
C ASN A 669 -2.41 33.87 16.57
N GLU A 670 -3.63 33.87 17.14
CA GLU A 670 -4.60 34.94 16.97
C GLU A 670 -4.83 35.20 15.46
N ASP A 671 -4.45 36.35 14.95
CA ASP A 671 -4.63 36.74 13.54
C ASP A 671 -3.33 36.60 12.70
N ASN A 672 -2.24 36.08 13.28
CA ASN A 672 -0.94 35.99 12.59
C ASN A 672 -0.51 34.55 12.33
N ILE A 673 -0.05 34.28 11.10
CA ILE A 673 0.58 33.01 10.75
C ILE A 673 2.07 33.08 11.06
N SER A 674 2.52 32.33 12.04
CA SER A 674 3.95 32.10 12.28
C SER A 674 4.44 30.90 11.47
N SER A 675 5.64 31.01 10.89
CA SER A 675 6.28 29.92 10.16
C SER A 675 7.50 29.41 10.92
N GLY A 676 7.62 28.11 11.00
CA GLY A 676 8.79 27.42 11.54
C GLY A 676 9.31 26.39 10.56
N TYR A 677 10.37 25.68 10.95
CA TYR A 677 10.99 24.68 10.08
C TYR A 677 11.44 23.47 10.92
N ILE A 678 11.36 22.29 10.31
CA ILE A 678 12.09 21.10 10.72
C ILE A 678 13.31 20.99 9.83
N ASP A 679 14.50 20.86 10.42
CA ASP A 679 15.76 20.74 9.68
C ASP A 679 15.84 19.44 8.86
N PRO A 680 16.64 19.40 7.80
CA PRO A 680 16.73 18.23 6.93
C PRO A 680 17.38 17.03 7.63
N TYR A 681 16.98 15.82 7.21
CA TYR A 681 17.53 14.57 7.74
C TYR A 681 17.52 13.44 6.72
N ASN A 682 18.25 12.36 7.04
CA ASN A 682 18.35 11.16 6.21
C ASN A 682 17.96 9.92 7.00
N THR A 683 17.39 8.94 6.31
CA THR A 683 17.17 7.59 6.81
C THR A 683 17.68 6.56 5.79
N LEU A 684 18.19 5.43 6.28
CA LEU A 684 18.64 4.33 5.45
C LEU A 684 18.34 3.00 6.14
N ASP A 685 17.56 2.15 5.45
CA ASP A 685 17.26 0.79 5.88
C ASP A 685 17.93 -0.22 4.94
N ILE A 686 18.42 -1.32 5.49
CA ILE A 686 19.02 -2.42 4.74
C ILE A 686 18.40 -3.72 5.20
N THR A 687 17.99 -4.55 4.24
CA THR A 687 17.37 -5.85 4.48
C THR A 687 18.08 -6.94 3.69
N LEU A 688 18.28 -8.09 4.34
CA LEU A 688 18.75 -9.32 3.74
C LEU A 688 17.72 -10.43 4.00
N SER A 689 17.18 -11.04 2.94
CA SER A 689 16.14 -12.07 3.03
C SER A 689 16.57 -13.33 2.32
N LYS A 690 16.44 -14.50 2.96
CA LYS A 690 16.75 -15.81 2.38
C LYS A 690 15.57 -16.75 2.42
N GLY A 691 15.25 -17.36 1.29
CA GLY A 691 14.26 -18.40 1.15
C GLY A 691 14.87 -19.79 1.37
N PHE A 692 14.11 -20.68 2.02
CA PHE A 692 14.45 -22.08 2.25
C PHE A 692 13.28 -22.96 1.84
N TRP A 693 13.54 -24.24 1.50
CA TRP A 693 12.53 -25.25 1.16
C TRP A 693 11.48 -24.77 0.15
N LYS A 694 11.97 -24.28 -1.01
CA LYS A 694 11.12 -23.74 -2.09
C LYS A 694 10.21 -22.60 -1.58
N GLN A 695 10.78 -21.63 -0.86
CA GLN A 695 10.10 -20.47 -0.30
C GLN A 695 9.06 -20.76 0.81
N LYS A 696 9.01 -21.97 1.36
CA LYS A 696 8.12 -22.28 2.48
C LYS A 696 8.54 -21.60 3.78
N ILE A 697 9.85 -21.38 3.94
CA ILE A 697 10.43 -20.62 5.04
C ILE A 697 11.22 -19.47 4.45
N ARG A 698 11.01 -18.27 4.99
CA ARG A 698 11.81 -17.09 4.67
C ARG A 698 12.34 -16.49 5.97
N LEU A 699 13.63 -16.26 6.02
CA LEU A 699 14.31 -15.56 7.09
C LEU A 699 14.78 -14.22 6.56
N SER A 700 14.38 -13.12 7.21
CA SER A 700 14.82 -11.77 6.86
C SER A 700 15.45 -11.12 8.08
N THR A 701 16.56 -10.43 7.88
CA THR A 701 17.26 -9.65 8.89
C THR A 701 17.77 -8.35 8.31
N GLY A 702 18.06 -7.39 9.12
CA GLY A 702 18.55 -6.12 8.61
C GLY A 702 18.76 -5.07 9.70
N VAL A 703 19.03 -3.87 9.20
CA VAL A 703 19.22 -2.67 10.02
C VAL A 703 18.24 -1.62 9.53
N LYS A 704 17.48 -1.04 10.44
CA LYS A 704 16.64 0.14 10.18
C LYS A 704 17.34 1.37 10.72
N ASN A 705 17.13 2.48 10.03
CA ASN A 705 17.71 3.78 10.39
C ASN A 705 19.23 3.71 10.66
N LEU A 706 19.99 3.23 9.67
CA LEU A 706 21.44 3.01 9.76
C LEU A 706 22.20 4.28 10.20
N PHE A 707 21.71 5.46 9.84
CA PHE A 707 22.31 6.74 10.19
C PHE A 707 22.04 7.20 11.61
N ASP A 708 21.23 6.45 12.37
CA ASP A 708 20.88 6.74 13.77
C ASP A 708 20.16 8.10 13.95
N THR A 709 19.35 8.51 12.99
CA THR A 709 18.57 9.75 13.04
C THR A 709 17.47 9.62 14.10
N ARG A 710 17.50 10.45 15.13
CA ARG A 710 16.60 10.36 16.30
C ARG A 710 15.73 11.60 16.44
N THR A 711 16.34 12.71 16.76
CA THR A 711 15.69 14.02 16.94
C THR A 711 16.28 15.02 15.97
N ILE A 712 15.47 15.89 15.43
CA ILE A 712 15.88 16.92 14.50
C ILE A 712 15.50 18.30 15.05
N PRO A 713 16.40 19.30 14.96
CA PRO A 713 16.07 20.66 15.33
C PRO A 713 14.82 21.17 14.62
N ALA A 714 13.97 21.86 15.36
CA ALA A 714 12.77 22.49 14.86
C ALA A 714 12.73 23.93 15.39
N THR A 715 12.59 24.92 14.49
CA THR A 715 12.55 26.33 14.86
C THR A 715 11.18 26.93 14.57
N GLY A 716 10.72 27.83 15.44
CA GLY A 716 9.46 28.55 15.25
C GLY A 716 8.19 27.72 15.41
N VAL A 717 8.31 26.46 15.83
CA VAL A 717 7.16 25.62 16.13
C VAL A 717 6.83 25.77 17.62
N SER A 718 5.94 26.71 17.92
CA SER A 718 5.21 26.68 19.19
C SER A 718 4.08 25.67 18.96
N SER A 719 4.17 24.58 19.65
CA SER A 719 3.21 23.52 19.55
C SER A 719 1.92 23.90 20.28
N GLY A 720 0.77 23.55 19.71
CA GLY A 720 -0.55 23.72 20.33
C GLY A 720 -0.62 23.21 21.77
N ALA A 721 -1.74 23.26 22.44
CA ALA A 721 -2.00 23.03 23.88
C ALA A 721 -1.29 21.83 24.56
N HIS A 722 -0.49 21.04 23.84
CA HIS A 722 0.16 19.83 24.33
C HIS A 722 1.67 19.73 24.09
N THR A 723 2.30 20.74 23.55
CA THR A 723 3.72 20.63 23.26
C THR A 723 4.49 21.71 24.00
N SER A 724 5.36 21.30 24.89
CA SER A 724 6.45 22.12 25.39
C SER A 724 7.22 22.69 24.18
N SER A 725 7.69 23.93 24.29
CA SER A 725 8.60 24.60 23.35
C SER A 725 9.91 23.80 23.23
N SER A 726 9.86 22.62 22.61
CA SER A 726 11.08 21.86 22.32
C SER A 726 11.63 22.35 20.99
N ASN A 727 12.89 22.81 21.00
CA ASN A 727 13.62 23.18 19.80
C ASN A 727 13.97 21.96 18.92
N SER A 728 13.26 20.82 19.09
CA SER A 728 13.49 19.59 18.36
C SER A 728 12.23 18.74 18.24
N THR A 729 12.12 17.98 17.17
CA THR A 729 11.06 16.99 16.95
C THR A 729 11.62 15.58 16.88
N ASN A 730 10.85 14.61 17.38
CA ASN A 730 11.23 13.20 17.36
C ASN A 730 10.89 12.61 15.99
N ILE A 731 11.87 12.00 15.33
CA ILE A 731 11.69 11.36 14.00
C ILE A 731 11.64 9.84 14.15
N ASP A 732 12.56 9.26 14.96
CA ASP A 732 12.71 7.82 15.11
C ASP A 732 13.41 7.50 16.44
N TRP A 733 13.34 6.25 16.89
CA TRP A 733 14.09 5.76 18.07
C TRP A 733 15.57 5.50 17.80
N GLY A 734 16.04 5.64 16.55
CA GLY A 734 17.43 5.46 16.14
C GLY A 734 17.68 4.14 15.44
N ARG A 735 18.97 3.76 15.35
CA ARG A 735 19.40 2.54 14.67
C ARG A 735 18.93 1.29 15.39
N THR A 736 18.29 0.37 14.64
CA THR A 736 17.82 -0.91 15.19
C THR A 736 18.16 -2.08 14.28
N PHE A 737 18.20 -3.28 14.87
CA PHE A 737 18.39 -4.54 14.14
C PHE A 737 17.13 -5.37 14.27
N PHE A 738 16.74 -6.02 13.18
CA PHE A 738 15.54 -6.86 13.19
C PHE A 738 15.80 -8.27 12.67
N LEU A 739 14.92 -9.18 13.08
CA LEU A 739 14.82 -10.54 12.59
C LEU A 739 13.36 -10.87 12.32
N ARG A 740 13.04 -11.38 11.13
CA ARG A 740 11.71 -11.84 10.73
C ARG A 740 11.77 -13.28 10.21
N LEU A 741 10.91 -14.13 10.74
CA LEU A 741 10.67 -15.48 10.26
C LEU A 741 9.27 -15.56 9.67
N SER A 742 9.17 -15.97 8.41
CA SER A 742 7.89 -16.18 7.72
C SER A 742 7.79 -17.63 7.27
N LEU A 743 6.68 -18.27 7.61
CA LEU A 743 6.35 -19.65 7.25
C LEU A 743 5.12 -19.62 6.35
N THR A 744 5.14 -20.33 5.22
CA THR A 744 3.99 -20.40 4.31
C THR A 744 3.87 -21.82 3.75
N PHE A 745 2.73 -22.45 4.00
CA PHE A 745 2.42 -23.80 3.50
C PHE A 745 1.18 -23.74 2.62
N ASN A 746 1.34 -24.03 1.34
CA ASN A 746 0.26 -24.05 0.37
C ASN A 746 0.02 -25.47 -0.12
N LYS A 747 -1.26 -25.89 -0.11
CA LYS A 747 -1.72 -27.11 -0.78
C LYS A 747 -2.51 -26.68 -2.01
N TYR A 748 -2.00 -26.99 -3.18
CA TYR A 748 -2.66 -26.78 -4.46
C TYR A 748 -3.56 -27.97 -4.82
N LYS A 749 -4.47 -27.81 -5.80
CA LYS A 749 -5.32 -28.89 -6.31
C LYS A 749 -4.51 -29.97 -6.99
#